data_d0487523b079c450f1eac86b00f934be
#
_entry.id   d0487523b079c450f1eac86b00f934be
#
_cell.length_a   1.000
_cell.length_b   1.000
_cell.length_c   1.000
_cell.angle_alpha   90.00
_cell.angle_beta   90.00
_cell.angle_gamma   90.00
#
_symmetry.space_group_name_H-M   'P 1'
#
loop_
_entity.id
_entity.type
_entity.pdbx_description
1 polymer ?
#
loop_
_entity_poly.entity_id
_entity_poly.type
_entity_poly.pdbx_seq_one_letter_code
_entity_poly.pdbx_strand_id
1 'polypeptide(L)'
;MRSARFHLEATQAYAGVALHRLLFSIPSWLLYIAALVTCVHFSLKYANFPLLGVTVIIAAFVLFALYCFIVTHLWHDRNVQTVSDNLAHLLSADMVRMLAQEEEVTAGSLLHAAVATRRGAAFLQLLGVEGSAFLQDFEYDAHKEEGIVVFLERADKLREEEGELRIDGNIVLFLFLAEGGEEATAFLNEQDLSLQDVKHVLQWEQFHEVWDRAVHSWRPERLIQHVGTIGHGWVQGYTEQLDAYCTDLGKGLSEHLTSKIVIHTQKIEQVLQVLSRSADQNVLLLGRPGVGKQALVSNVAKAIRRHEDAHTLPYTRVLFLHSELLVSSAEHPDAVLLQALNRAMKAGRFILVVDNLSVLVQCRKGDVLAVLAKFLRSPKISLLAVADPQAYHVLRSKDPALGELFETVTVDDATRDETLFVLMEHAFHVWERARLRLSYKTLMAVLNLADRYVGSVGFPGKAVVVLDDAALAAQRRGGRIITEEDVRTAVSVKAHMDVHEISEDERERLLQLEEGIRTRIIGQDEAIEALVSALKRARLDLTERDRPIGTFLFLGPTGVGKTQTAKELACAYFGDREALIRLDMNEFSTADSVKMLVGAPDVSEELAEGELARRVQDRPFSLILLDEIEKAHPAVINVFLQVLDEGQLTDSTGIRTDFRNTIIIATSNAGALFIRDFLRAHGGEKRTDFKKALIDSIIKEKTFTPEFINRFDEVVLYRPLSLESAKRVSLLMLDEIVGDLKEKRGIAVQLEEGVVGAIVERGYSREFGAREMRRTIVDLVENYIADYMLKNDVKRGDTIRIRKGDIQADA
;
A
#
# COMPACT_ATOMS: atom_id res chain seq x y z
N MET A 1 -14.39 36.57 40.71
CA MET A 1 -14.34 37.79 39.85
C MET A 1 -13.91 37.51 38.43
N ARG A 2 -12.87 36.66 38.15
CA ARG A 2 -12.44 36.32 36.79
C ARG A 2 -13.49 35.48 36.04
N SER A 3 -14.12 34.49 36.67
CA SER A 3 -15.20 33.66 36.09
C SER A 3 -16.43 34.48 35.70
N ALA A 4 -16.87 35.40 36.57
CA ALA A 4 -18.02 36.27 36.26
C ALA A 4 -17.71 37.22 35.07
N ARG A 5 -16.45 37.68 34.96
CA ARG A 5 -16.04 38.50 33.83
C ARG A 5 -15.99 37.70 32.52
N PHE A 6 -15.50 36.45 32.58
CA PHE A 6 -15.51 35.56 31.43
C PHE A 6 -16.94 35.28 30.95
N HIS A 7 -17.87 35.03 31.85
CA HIS A 7 -19.27 34.77 31.49
C HIS A 7 -19.95 36.01 30.86
N LEU A 8 -19.71 37.20 31.39
CA LEU A 8 -20.25 38.44 30.81
C LEU A 8 -19.72 38.67 29.38
N GLU A 9 -18.42 38.43 29.18
CA GLU A 9 -17.73 38.60 27.90
C GLU A 9 -18.13 37.51 26.91
N ALA A 10 -18.32 36.26 27.32
CA ALA A 10 -18.89 35.18 26.51
C ALA A 10 -20.31 35.51 26.06
N THR A 11 -21.14 36.09 26.94
CA THR A 11 -22.51 36.50 26.61
C THR A 11 -22.53 37.61 25.56
N GLN A 12 -21.59 38.57 25.64
CA GLN A 12 -21.46 39.63 24.64
C GLN A 12 -20.99 39.10 23.28
N ALA A 13 -20.01 38.16 23.27
CA ALA A 13 -19.59 37.49 22.06
C ALA A 13 -20.72 36.66 21.41
N TYR A 14 -21.52 35.95 22.22
CA TYR A 14 -22.70 35.23 21.75
C TYR A 14 -23.77 36.16 21.12
N ALA A 15 -24.04 37.35 21.75
CA ALA A 15 -24.97 38.29 21.17
C ALA A 15 -24.53 38.78 19.79
N GLY A 16 -23.24 39.02 19.60
CA GLY A 16 -22.66 39.33 18.30
C GLY A 16 -22.88 38.25 17.27
N VAL A 17 -22.62 36.98 17.63
CA VAL A 17 -22.85 35.80 16.76
C VAL A 17 -24.33 35.59 16.45
N ALA A 18 -25.23 35.77 17.43
CA ALA A 18 -26.66 35.64 17.23
C ALA A 18 -27.19 36.71 16.27
N LEU A 19 -26.68 37.96 16.40
CA LEU A 19 -27.01 39.05 15.46
C LEU A 19 -26.55 38.75 14.03
N HIS A 20 -25.35 38.22 13.88
CA HIS A 20 -24.81 37.78 12.58
C HIS A 20 -25.69 36.69 11.96
N ARG A 21 -26.05 35.65 12.72
CA ARG A 21 -26.94 34.56 12.22
C ARG A 21 -28.35 35.10 11.85
N LEU A 22 -28.88 36.05 12.59
CA LEU A 22 -30.15 36.67 12.29
C LEU A 22 -30.10 37.45 10.96
N LEU A 23 -29.02 38.19 10.72
CA LEU A 23 -28.81 38.97 9.52
C LEU A 23 -28.62 38.11 8.26
N PHE A 24 -27.99 36.91 8.42
CA PHE A 24 -27.71 35.98 7.33
C PHE A 24 -28.61 34.74 7.30
N SER A 25 -29.70 34.73 8.08
CA SER A 25 -30.67 33.64 8.06
C SER A 25 -31.50 33.62 6.76
N ILE A 26 -32.00 32.44 6.37
CA ILE A 26 -32.88 32.29 5.21
C ILE A 26 -34.09 33.28 5.25
N PRO A 27 -34.73 33.56 6.41
CA PRO A 27 -35.79 34.56 6.48
C PRO A 27 -35.35 35.97 6.14
N SER A 28 -34.13 36.39 6.53
CA SER A 28 -33.64 37.74 6.15
C SER A 28 -33.34 37.84 4.68
N TRP A 29 -32.80 36.81 4.04
CA TRP A 29 -32.64 36.75 2.58
C TRP A 29 -33.97 36.82 1.84
N LEU A 30 -34.99 36.13 2.32
CA LEU A 30 -36.33 36.20 1.75
C LEU A 30 -36.95 37.61 1.89
N LEU A 31 -36.72 38.30 3.00
CA LEU A 31 -37.13 39.69 3.20
C LEU A 31 -36.43 40.65 2.23
N TYR A 32 -35.11 40.47 1.99
CA TYR A 32 -34.35 41.24 0.99
C TYR A 32 -34.85 40.99 -0.43
N ILE A 33 -35.13 39.73 -0.79
CA ILE A 33 -35.69 39.39 -2.09
C ILE A 33 -37.10 39.97 -2.24
N ALA A 34 -37.95 39.90 -1.21
CA ALA A 34 -39.29 40.46 -1.21
C ALA A 34 -39.24 41.99 -1.32
N ALA A 35 -38.33 42.67 -0.64
CA ALA A 35 -38.11 44.13 -0.75
C ALA A 35 -37.62 44.48 -2.17
N LEU A 36 -36.72 43.71 -2.74
CA LEU A 36 -36.24 43.92 -4.11
C LEU A 36 -37.38 43.77 -5.13
N VAL A 37 -38.16 42.70 -4.99
CA VAL A 37 -39.31 42.42 -5.88
C VAL A 37 -40.37 43.52 -5.75
N THR A 38 -40.64 43.99 -4.54
CA THR A 38 -41.57 45.12 -4.32
C THR A 38 -41.04 46.42 -4.90
N CYS A 39 -39.73 46.73 -4.77
CA CYS A 39 -39.10 47.87 -5.38
C CYS A 39 -39.18 47.79 -6.94
N VAL A 40 -38.90 46.65 -7.51
CA VAL A 40 -39.03 46.38 -8.95
C VAL A 40 -40.48 46.56 -9.42
N HIS A 41 -41.42 45.99 -8.67
CA HIS A 41 -42.86 46.09 -9.00
C HIS A 41 -43.33 47.55 -8.92
N PHE A 42 -42.93 48.29 -7.90
CA PHE A 42 -43.23 49.68 -7.75
C PHE A 42 -42.62 50.54 -8.85
N SER A 43 -41.36 50.28 -9.22
CA SER A 43 -40.68 50.95 -10.33
C SER A 43 -41.33 50.70 -11.67
N LEU A 44 -41.80 49.48 -11.93
CA LEU A 44 -42.50 49.08 -13.15
C LEU A 44 -43.90 49.69 -13.24
N LYS A 45 -44.62 49.87 -12.11
CA LYS A 45 -46.00 50.34 -12.06
C LYS A 45 -46.14 51.83 -12.10
N TYR A 46 -45.16 52.59 -11.57
CA TYR A 46 -45.26 54.04 -11.39
C TYR A 46 -44.27 54.86 -12.21
N ALA A 47 -43.39 54.24 -12.98
CA ALA A 47 -42.39 54.94 -13.77
C ALA A 47 -42.86 55.12 -15.21
N ASN A 48 -43.29 56.31 -15.55
CA ASN A 48 -43.35 56.77 -16.95
C ASN A 48 -41.98 56.95 -17.60
N PHE A 49 -40.93 56.62 -16.85
CA PHE A 49 -39.52 56.67 -17.26
C PHE A 49 -38.83 55.33 -17.00
N PRO A 50 -38.63 54.47 -17.98
CA PRO A 50 -37.99 53.17 -17.81
C PRO A 50 -36.52 53.26 -17.30
N LEU A 51 -35.84 54.39 -17.58
CA LEU A 51 -34.48 54.67 -17.11
C LEU A 51 -34.40 54.80 -15.56
N LEU A 52 -35.36 55.41 -14.91
CA LEU A 52 -35.37 55.64 -13.46
C LEU A 52 -35.56 54.30 -12.71
N GLY A 53 -36.35 53.36 -13.23
CA GLY A 53 -36.51 52.02 -12.66
C GLY A 53 -35.22 51.19 -12.71
N VAL A 54 -34.50 51.25 -13.81
CA VAL A 54 -33.21 50.53 -13.98
C VAL A 54 -32.14 51.11 -13.05
N THR A 55 -32.09 52.44 -12.91
CA THR A 55 -31.10 53.10 -12.01
C THR A 55 -31.34 52.75 -10.54
N VAL A 56 -32.63 52.69 -10.11
CA VAL A 56 -32.96 52.25 -8.73
C VAL A 56 -32.61 50.80 -8.47
N ILE A 57 -32.82 49.90 -9.43
CA ILE A 57 -32.44 48.47 -9.31
C ILE A 57 -30.92 48.32 -9.23
N ILE A 58 -30.17 49.03 -10.09
CA ILE A 58 -28.71 49.02 -10.06
C ILE A 58 -28.21 49.62 -8.74
N ALA A 59 -28.76 50.73 -8.26
CA ALA A 59 -28.36 51.32 -7.00
C ALA A 59 -28.67 50.38 -5.80
N ALA A 60 -29.83 49.70 -5.77
CA ALA A 60 -30.15 48.69 -4.74
C ALA A 60 -29.22 47.49 -4.78
N PHE A 61 -28.84 47.02 -5.98
CA PHE A 61 -27.87 45.93 -6.16
C PHE A 61 -26.46 46.32 -5.69
N VAL A 62 -26.03 47.55 -6.05
CA VAL A 62 -24.70 48.07 -5.60
C VAL A 62 -24.67 48.30 -4.09
N LEU A 63 -25.74 48.83 -3.49
CA LEU A 63 -25.84 49.00 -2.03
C LEU A 63 -25.89 47.64 -1.32
N PHE A 64 -26.56 46.63 -1.87
CA PHE A 64 -26.59 45.27 -1.37
C PHE A 64 -25.22 44.59 -1.50
N ALA A 65 -24.54 44.70 -2.63
CA ALA A 65 -23.18 44.19 -2.84
C ALA A 65 -22.18 44.90 -1.90
N LEU A 66 -22.31 46.23 -1.73
CA LEU A 66 -21.47 46.97 -0.80
C LEU A 66 -21.75 46.59 0.66
N TYR A 67 -23.00 46.36 1.04
CA TYR A 67 -23.41 45.84 2.33
C TYR A 67 -22.83 44.43 2.56
N CYS A 68 -22.95 43.50 1.63
CA CYS A 68 -22.37 42.18 1.70
C CYS A 68 -20.84 42.26 1.82
N PHE A 69 -20.18 43.13 1.07
CA PHE A 69 -18.75 43.38 1.14
C PHE A 69 -18.33 43.96 2.49
N ILE A 70 -19.05 44.96 3.02
CA ILE A 70 -18.75 45.56 4.32
C ILE A 70 -18.91 44.52 5.43
N VAL A 71 -19.99 43.73 5.41
CA VAL A 71 -20.29 42.75 6.46
C VAL A 71 -19.30 41.56 6.36
N THR A 72 -18.97 41.08 5.19
CA THR A 72 -18.06 39.96 5.05
C THR A 72 -16.59 40.33 5.28
N HIS A 73 -16.14 41.52 4.85
CA HIS A 73 -14.72 41.89 4.96
C HIS A 73 -14.41 42.78 6.18
N LEU A 74 -15.19 43.78 6.46
CA LEU A 74 -14.84 44.66 7.56
C LEU A 74 -15.22 44.14 8.96
N TRP A 75 -16.21 43.25 9.06
CA TRP A 75 -16.63 42.69 10.33
C TRP A 75 -15.86 41.39 10.63
N HIS A 76 -15.51 40.64 9.63
CA HIS A 76 -14.74 39.43 9.79
C HIS A 76 -13.25 39.73 10.09
N ASP A 77 -12.64 40.70 9.38
CA ASP A 77 -11.22 41.04 9.56
C ASP A 77 -10.94 41.90 10.80
N ARG A 78 -11.85 42.82 11.18
CA ARG A 78 -11.62 43.62 12.38
C ARG A 78 -11.70 42.87 13.70
N ASN A 79 -12.45 41.79 13.81
CA ASN A 79 -12.50 40.96 15.01
C ASN A 79 -11.32 40.01 15.17
N VAL A 80 -10.53 39.77 14.13
CA VAL A 80 -9.38 38.83 14.16
C VAL A 80 -8.05 39.55 14.44
N GLN A 81 -7.95 40.86 14.17
CA GLN A 81 -6.67 41.59 14.31
C GLN A 81 -6.51 42.40 15.59
N THR A 82 -7.54 42.56 16.43
CA THR A 82 -7.34 43.13 17.75
C THR A 82 -6.75 42.03 18.63
N VAL A 83 -5.48 42.18 19.02
CA VAL A 83 -4.90 41.53 20.19
C VAL A 83 -5.77 41.89 21.36
N SER A 84 -6.83 41.15 21.61
CA SER A 84 -7.71 41.34 22.72
C SER A 84 -7.16 40.51 23.86
N ASP A 85 -6.87 41.10 24.99
CA ASP A 85 -6.53 40.39 26.24
C ASP A 85 -7.67 39.47 26.71
N ASN A 86 -8.69 39.29 25.90
CA ASN A 86 -9.90 38.56 26.20
C ASN A 86 -10.01 37.27 25.39
N LEU A 87 -9.63 36.17 26.03
CA LEU A 87 -9.64 34.81 25.45
C LEU A 87 -11.00 34.34 24.93
N ALA A 88 -12.10 34.91 25.45
CA ALA A 88 -13.45 34.56 24.97
C ALA A 88 -13.72 34.95 23.51
N HIS A 89 -13.01 35.96 23.01
CA HIS A 89 -13.13 36.36 21.57
C HIS A 89 -12.38 35.42 20.64
N LEU A 90 -11.47 34.60 21.17
CA LEU A 90 -10.73 33.60 20.39
C LEU A 90 -11.49 32.28 20.21
N LEU A 91 -12.52 32.05 21.03
CA LEU A 91 -13.37 30.85 20.93
C LEU A 91 -14.22 30.86 19.66
N SER A 92 -14.49 29.67 19.12
CA SER A 92 -15.47 29.54 18.02
C SER A 92 -16.88 29.90 18.44
N ALA A 93 -17.72 30.30 17.49
CA ALA A 93 -19.10 30.68 17.75
C ALA A 93 -19.93 29.53 18.38
N ASP A 94 -19.61 28.29 18.06
CA ASP A 94 -20.29 27.13 18.59
C ASP A 94 -19.85 26.87 20.05
N MET A 95 -18.57 27.03 20.37
CA MET A 95 -18.05 26.95 21.74
C MET A 95 -18.66 28.03 22.64
N VAL A 96 -18.66 29.30 22.19
CA VAL A 96 -19.25 30.41 22.93
C VAL A 96 -20.75 30.16 23.21
N ARG A 97 -21.47 29.62 22.21
CA ARG A 97 -22.90 29.30 22.36
C ARG A 97 -23.17 28.26 23.43
N MET A 98 -22.34 27.22 23.49
CA MET A 98 -22.50 26.14 24.49
C MET A 98 -22.16 26.64 25.88
N LEU A 99 -21.02 27.33 26.04
CA LEU A 99 -20.57 27.83 27.32
C LEU A 99 -21.43 28.96 27.88
N ALA A 100 -22.12 29.73 27.04
CA ALA A 100 -23.04 30.80 27.50
C ALA A 100 -24.33 30.27 28.17
N GLN A 101 -24.59 28.97 28.12
CA GLN A 101 -25.73 28.32 28.77
C GLN A 101 -25.40 27.85 30.20
N GLU A 102 -24.11 27.82 30.58
CA GLU A 102 -23.62 27.36 31.86
C GLU A 102 -23.49 28.54 32.85
N GLU A 103 -23.82 28.32 34.11
CA GLU A 103 -23.69 29.35 35.17
C GLU A 103 -22.22 29.61 35.51
N GLU A 104 -21.38 28.56 35.52
CA GLU A 104 -19.94 28.66 35.72
C GLU A 104 -19.20 27.80 34.63
N VAL A 105 -18.15 28.37 34.05
CA VAL A 105 -17.29 27.67 33.12
C VAL A 105 -16.28 26.85 33.88
N THR A 106 -16.48 25.55 33.92
CA THR A 106 -15.58 24.54 34.50
C THR A 106 -14.82 23.81 33.40
N ALA A 107 -13.78 23.07 33.76
CA ALA A 107 -13.09 22.20 32.79
C ALA A 107 -14.02 21.14 32.19
N GLY A 108 -14.94 20.61 33.00
CA GLY A 108 -15.97 19.69 32.54
C GLY A 108 -16.95 20.32 31.56
N SER A 109 -17.46 21.55 31.83
CA SER A 109 -18.33 22.25 30.89
C SER A 109 -17.61 22.61 29.58
N LEU A 110 -16.31 22.92 29.65
CA LEU A 110 -15.49 23.15 28.47
C LEU A 110 -15.33 21.86 27.63
N LEU A 111 -15.11 20.73 28.29
CA LEU A 111 -15.03 19.42 27.63
C LEU A 111 -16.37 19.05 26.97
N HIS A 112 -17.48 19.17 27.71
CA HIS A 112 -18.82 18.93 27.16
C HIS A 112 -19.14 19.84 25.96
N ALA A 113 -18.79 21.11 26.06
CA ALA A 113 -18.95 22.07 24.96
C ALA A 113 -18.10 21.67 23.75
N ALA A 114 -16.86 21.26 23.98
CA ALA A 114 -15.96 20.83 22.92
C ALA A 114 -16.49 19.60 22.15
N VAL A 115 -16.95 18.59 22.85
CA VAL A 115 -17.58 17.39 22.25
C VAL A 115 -18.82 17.73 21.44
N ALA A 116 -19.64 18.70 21.92
CA ALA A 116 -20.88 19.09 21.27
C ALA A 116 -20.69 20.00 20.04
N THR A 117 -19.49 20.57 19.83
CA THR A 117 -19.22 21.36 18.63
C THR A 117 -19.15 20.48 17.38
N ARG A 118 -19.41 21.08 16.21
CA ARG A 118 -19.30 20.37 14.94
C ARG A 118 -17.89 19.81 14.71
N ARG A 119 -16.85 20.59 15.01
CA ARG A 119 -15.44 20.20 14.83
C ARG A 119 -14.99 19.19 15.86
N GLY A 120 -15.40 19.34 17.13
CA GLY A 120 -15.09 18.36 18.16
C GLY A 120 -15.75 17.01 17.91
N ALA A 121 -17.02 17.00 17.47
CA ALA A 121 -17.70 15.77 17.08
C ALA A 121 -17.04 15.11 15.85
N ALA A 122 -16.62 15.91 14.86
CA ALA A 122 -15.88 15.41 13.70
C ALA A 122 -14.53 14.83 14.10
N PHE A 123 -13.80 15.48 14.97
CA PHE A 123 -12.52 15.02 15.49
C PHE A 123 -12.63 13.67 16.21
N LEU A 124 -13.60 13.51 17.12
CA LEU A 124 -13.86 12.24 17.78
C LEU A 124 -14.30 11.14 16.81
N GLN A 125 -15.11 11.47 15.82
CA GLN A 125 -15.53 10.52 14.79
C GLN A 125 -14.34 10.05 13.95
N LEU A 126 -13.39 10.93 13.62
CA LEU A 126 -12.15 10.57 12.92
C LEU A 126 -11.25 9.70 13.80
N LEU A 127 -11.22 9.90 15.11
CA LEU A 127 -10.55 8.99 16.05
C LEU A 127 -11.23 7.60 16.12
N GLY A 128 -12.49 7.50 15.70
CA GLY A 128 -13.28 6.28 15.78
C GLY A 128 -14.05 6.14 17.11
N VAL A 129 -14.23 7.24 17.85
CA VAL A 129 -14.89 7.28 19.16
C VAL A 129 -16.19 8.06 19.07
N GLU A 130 -17.25 7.54 19.69
CA GLU A 130 -18.51 8.30 19.83
C GLU A 130 -18.39 9.31 20.98
N GLY A 131 -18.87 10.55 20.77
CA GLY A 131 -18.77 11.59 21.78
C GLY A 131 -19.46 11.26 23.11
N SER A 132 -20.53 10.45 23.08
CA SER A 132 -21.22 9.97 24.29
C SER A 132 -20.37 8.96 25.06
N ALA A 133 -19.71 8.04 24.37
CA ALA A 133 -18.78 7.08 24.98
C ALA A 133 -17.55 7.80 25.54
N PHE A 134 -16.99 8.74 24.78
CA PHE A 134 -15.85 9.55 25.24
C PHE A 134 -16.12 10.25 26.57
N LEU A 135 -17.31 10.85 26.75
CA LEU A 135 -17.70 11.54 28.01
C LEU A 135 -17.98 10.58 29.17
N GLN A 136 -18.24 9.31 28.91
CA GLN A 136 -18.43 8.27 29.93
C GLN A 136 -17.11 7.64 30.36
N ASP A 137 -16.22 7.41 29.42
CA ASP A 137 -14.98 6.69 29.65
C ASP A 137 -13.82 7.63 30.05
N PHE A 138 -13.94 8.93 29.73
CA PHE A 138 -12.94 9.93 30.05
C PHE A 138 -13.36 10.71 31.28
N GLU A 139 -12.96 10.25 32.48
CA GLU A 139 -13.12 10.98 33.75
C GLU A 139 -11.98 11.99 33.88
N TYR A 140 -12.27 13.26 33.67
CA TYR A 140 -11.31 14.33 33.92
C TYR A 140 -11.30 14.66 35.43
N ASP A 141 -10.18 14.45 36.10
CA ASP A 141 -10.02 14.73 37.51
C ASP A 141 -10.09 16.27 37.75
N ALA A 142 -11.26 16.71 38.16
CA ALA A 142 -11.56 18.12 38.47
C ALA A 142 -10.66 18.71 39.58
N HIS A 143 -9.91 17.86 40.29
CA HIS A 143 -9.00 18.31 41.37
C HIS A 143 -7.65 18.88 40.88
N LYS A 144 -7.31 18.70 39.60
CA LYS A 144 -6.18 19.39 38.98
C LYS A 144 -6.60 20.70 38.27
N GLU A 145 -7.43 21.51 38.91
CA GLU A 145 -7.84 22.81 38.41
C GLU A 145 -6.63 23.81 38.31
N GLU A 146 -5.83 23.61 37.31
CA GLU A 146 -5.13 24.76 36.71
C GLU A 146 -6.22 25.65 36.13
N GLY A 147 -6.21 26.94 36.50
CA GLY A 147 -7.31 27.83 36.15
C GLY A 147 -7.59 27.80 34.65
N ILE A 148 -8.85 27.72 34.25
CA ILE A 148 -9.35 27.67 32.85
C ILE A 148 -8.61 28.68 31.93
N VAL A 149 -8.22 29.80 32.48
CA VAL A 149 -7.47 30.84 31.76
C VAL A 149 -6.13 30.30 31.25
N VAL A 150 -5.39 29.54 32.06
CA VAL A 150 -4.09 28.95 31.69
C VAL A 150 -4.30 27.90 30.62
N PHE A 151 -5.36 27.08 30.71
CA PHE A 151 -5.71 26.11 29.67
C PHE A 151 -6.02 26.80 28.34
N LEU A 152 -6.83 27.86 28.34
CA LEU A 152 -7.17 28.63 27.16
C LEU A 152 -5.97 29.38 26.57
N GLU A 153 -5.02 29.85 27.39
CA GLU A 153 -3.76 30.43 26.91
C GLU A 153 -2.92 29.39 26.13
N ARG A 154 -2.90 28.11 26.60
CA ARG A 154 -2.23 27.03 25.87
C ARG A 154 -3.01 26.66 24.59
N ALA A 155 -4.33 26.67 24.66
CA ALA A 155 -5.17 26.46 23.49
C ALA A 155 -4.96 27.53 22.42
N ASP A 156 -4.75 28.79 22.84
CA ASP A 156 -4.41 29.87 21.93
C ASP A 156 -3.03 29.70 21.27
N LYS A 157 -2.05 29.28 22.06
CA LYS A 157 -0.72 28.99 21.54
C LYS A 157 -0.76 27.86 20.51
N LEU A 158 -1.48 26.78 20.80
CA LEU A 158 -1.67 25.66 19.85
C LEU A 158 -2.42 26.12 18.60
N ARG A 159 -3.44 26.96 18.76
CA ARG A 159 -4.18 27.57 17.66
C ARG A 159 -3.25 28.32 16.70
N GLU A 160 -2.31 29.11 17.28
CA GLU A 160 -1.33 29.85 16.47
C GLU A 160 -0.34 28.93 15.77
N GLU A 161 0.17 27.91 16.48
CA GLU A 161 1.09 26.90 15.90
C GLU A 161 0.44 26.16 14.72
N GLU A 162 -0.83 25.79 14.86
CA GLU A 162 -1.57 25.09 13.79
C GLU A 162 -2.20 26.03 12.74
N GLY A 163 -2.03 27.36 12.91
CA GLY A 163 -2.51 28.37 11.95
C GLY A 163 -4.03 28.52 11.90
N GLU A 164 -4.73 28.16 12.97
CA GLU A 164 -6.16 28.28 13.09
C GLU A 164 -6.60 29.69 13.48
N LEU A 165 -7.78 30.11 12.99
CA LEU A 165 -8.29 31.44 13.30
C LEU A 165 -8.93 31.54 14.69
N ARG A 166 -9.48 30.43 15.22
CA ARG A 166 -10.21 30.39 16.48
C ARG A 166 -9.96 29.07 17.21
N ILE A 167 -10.13 29.11 18.54
CA ILE A 167 -10.12 27.90 19.38
C ILE A 167 -11.48 27.23 19.22
N ASP A 168 -11.52 26.02 18.68
CA ASP A 168 -12.70 25.20 18.53
C ASP A 168 -12.60 23.90 19.33
N GLY A 169 -13.66 23.08 19.31
CA GLY A 169 -13.72 21.83 20.06
C GLY A 169 -12.60 20.85 19.78
N ASN A 170 -12.11 20.77 18.54
CA ASN A 170 -10.98 19.89 18.16
C ASN A 170 -9.67 20.27 18.90
N ILE A 171 -9.34 21.57 19.00
CA ILE A 171 -8.15 22.06 19.72
C ILE A 171 -8.28 21.78 21.20
N VAL A 172 -9.48 22.02 21.77
CA VAL A 172 -9.75 21.77 23.18
C VAL A 172 -9.65 20.29 23.50
N LEU A 173 -10.24 19.40 22.69
CA LEU A 173 -10.18 17.95 22.85
C LEU A 173 -8.75 17.43 22.73
N PHE A 174 -8.00 17.93 21.77
CA PHE A 174 -6.59 17.57 21.64
C PHE A 174 -5.80 17.89 22.91
N LEU A 175 -5.98 19.09 23.48
CA LEU A 175 -5.29 19.49 24.71
C LEU A 175 -5.71 18.64 25.91
N PHE A 176 -7.00 18.30 26.05
CA PHE A 176 -7.44 17.38 27.09
C PHE A 176 -6.78 16.01 26.98
N LEU A 177 -6.61 15.49 25.76
CA LEU A 177 -5.90 14.23 25.52
C LEU A 177 -4.39 14.35 25.70
N ALA A 178 -3.79 15.51 25.40
CA ALA A 178 -2.36 15.73 25.54
C ALA A 178 -1.92 15.98 26.99
N GLU A 179 -2.77 16.63 27.80
CA GLU A 179 -2.44 17.10 29.16
C GLU A 179 -3.19 16.33 30.25
N GLY A 180 -4.12 15.42 29.88
CA GLY A 180 -4.98 14.67 30.83
C GLY A 180 -4.27 13.62 31.70
N GLY A 181 -2.93 13.53 31.62
CA GLY A 181 -2.11 12.68 32.49
C GLY A 181 -2.34 11.18 32.32
N GLU A 182 -2.43 10.46 33.43
CA GLU A 182 -2.59 8.99 33.44
C GLU A 182 -3.92 8.54 32.80
N GLU A 183 -4.99 9.33 32.98
CA GLU A 183 -6.32 9.01 32.44
C GLU A 183 -6.37 9.13 30.91
N ALA A 184 -5.81 10.21 30.37
CA ALA A 184 -5.69 10.37 28.92
C ALA A 184 -4.83 9.27 28.30
N THR A 185 -3.72 8.91 28.99
CA THR A 185 -2.84 7.84 28.55
C THR A 185 -3.54 6.48 28.60
N ALA A 186 -4.32 6.21 29.65
CA ALA A 186 -5.11 4.98 29.76
C ALA A 186 -6.16 4.89 28.64
N PHE A 187 -6.92 5.98 28.42
CA PHE A 187 -7.89 6.05 27.34
C PHE A 187 -7.27 5.83 25.96
N LEU A 188 -6.13 6.49 25.67
CA LEU A 188 -5.44 6.33 24.40
C LEU A 188 -4.92 4.91 24.21
N ASN A 189 -4.38 4.27 25.27
CA ASN A 189 -3.91 2.90 25.20
C ASN A 189 -5.08 1.90 24.99
N GLU A 190 -6.25 2.12 25.61
CA GLU A 190 -7.44 1.31 25.38
C GLU A 190 -7.93 1.41 23.93
N GLN A 191 -7.71 2.57 23.32
CA GLN A 191 -8.05 2.80 21.91
C GLN A 191 -6.91 2.44 20.94
N ASP A 192 -5.79 1.90 21.39
CA ASP A 192 -4.60 1.62 20.57
C ASP A 192 -4.09 2.86 19.80
N LEU A 193 -4.12 4.03 20.41
CA LEU A 193 -3.71 5.30 19.84
C LEU A 193 -2.57 5.93 20.63
N SER A 194 -1.63 6.54 19.93
CA SER A 194 -0.59 7.39 20.52
C SER A 194 -0.98 8.88 20.46
N LEU A 195 -0.33 9.70 21.25
CA LEU A 195 -0.51 11.16 21.18
C LEU A 195 -0.16 11.72 19.79
N GLN A 196 0.79 11.09 19.10
CA GLN A 196 1.15 11.48 17.74
C GLN A 196 0.00 11.20 16.76
N ASP A 197 -0.71 10.08 16.93
CA ASP A 197 -1.89 9.76 16.13
C ASP A 197 -3.00 10.80 16.33
N VAL A 198 -3.22 11.22 17.56
CA VAL A 198 -4.19 12.28 17.88
C VAL A 198 -3.81 13.61 17.20
N LYS A 199 -2.52 13.93 17.13
CA LYS A 199 -2.03 15.09 16.39
C LYS A 199 -2.26 14.98 14.89
N HIS A 200 -2.04 13.80 14.31
CA HIS A 200 -2.36 13.56 12.90
C HIS A 200 -3.86 13.73 12.61
N VAL A 201 -4.72 13.27 13.52
CA VAL A 201 -6.18 13.45 13.37
C VAL A 201 -6.57 14.93 13.47
N LEU A 202 -5.93 15.71 14.33
CA LEU A 202 -6.14 17.16 14.41
C LEU A 202 -5.81 17.82 13.06
N GLN A 203 -4.67 17.48 12.48
CA GLN A 203 -4.26 17.97 11.17
C GLN A 203 -5.22 17.51 10.05
N TRP A 204 -5.69 16.26 10.11
CA TRP A 204 -6.65 15.72 9.13
C TRP A 204 -7.99 16.47 9.17
N GLU A 205 -8.52 16.76 10.35
CA GLU A 205 -9.74 17.53 10.50
C GLU A 205 -9.61 18.94 9.91
N GLN A 206 -8.45 19.59 10.11
CA GLN A 206 -8.13 20.88 9.53
C GLN A 206 -8.11 20.84 7.98
N PHE A 207 -7.53 19.80 7.38
CA PHE A 207 -7.60 19.60 5.93
C PHE A 207 -9.03 19.54 5.44
N HIS A 208 -9.90 18.86 6.17
CA HIS A 208 -11.32 18.71 5.81
C HIS A 208 -12.01 20.06 5.78
N GLU A 209 -11.74 20.93 6.74
CA GLU A 209 -12.34 22.27 6.80
C GLU A 209 -11.82 23.20 5.70
N VAL A 210 -10.51 23.18 5.43
CA VAL A 210 -9.91 23.97 4.33
C VAL A 210 -10.48 23.56 2.99
N TRP A 211 -10.68 22.25 2.77
CA TRP A 211 -11.27 21.73 1.54
C TRP A 211 -12.74 22.12 1.39
N ASP A 212 -13.56 21.97 2.43
CA ASP A 212 -14.98 22.33 2.43
C ASP A 212 -15.16 23.83 2.14
N ARG A 213 -14.33 24.67 2.74
CA ARG A 213 -14.27 26.10 2.43
C ARG A 213 -13.83 26.36 0.98
N ALA A 214 -12.91 25.58 0.43
CA ALA A 214 -12.38 25.77 -0.91
C ALA A 214 -13.40 25.35 -1.99
N VAL A 215 -14.17 24.30 -1.77
CA VAL A 215 -15.18 23.80 -2.72
C VAL A 215 -16.42 24.69 -2.75
N HIS A 216 -16.84 25.20 -1.60
CA HIS A 216 -18.12 25.89 -1.47
C HIS A 216 -18.03 27.45 -1.47
N SER A 217 -16.85 28.07 -1.60
CA SER A 217 -16.72 29.51 -1.47
C SER A 217 -16.67 30.24 -2.83
N TRP A 218 -17.68 31.08 -3.05
CA TRP A 218 -17.68 32.21 -4.00
C TRP A 218 -16.77 33.34 -3.47
N ARG A 219 -15.47 33.04 -3.17
CA ARG A 219 -14.57 34.06 -2.60
C ARG A 219 -13.96 34.93 -3.70
N PRO A 220 -13.84 36.27 -3.43
CA PRO A 220 -13.18 37.19 -4.36
C PRO A 220 -11.73 36.80 -4.71
N GLU A 221 -11.02 36.13 -3.81
CA GLU A 221 -9.65 35.63 -4.01
C GLU A 221 -9.58 34.62 -5.16
N ARG A 222 -10.60 33.74 -5.34
CA ARG A 222 -10.70 32.85 -6.50
C ARG A 222 -11.01 33.61 -7.80
N LEU A 223 -11.86 34.63 -7.73
CA LEU A 223 -12.13 35.47 -8.89
C LEU A 223 -10.87 36.23 -9.33
N ILE A 224 -10.06 36.74 -8.40
CA ILE A 224 -8.78 37.38 -8.68
C ILE A 224 -7.77 36.38 -9.26
N GLN A 225 -7.71 35.16 -8.78
CA GLN A 225 -6.86 34.11 -9.37
C GLN A 225 -7.28 33.73 -10.80
N HIS A 226 -8.58 33.73 -11.09
CA HIS A 226 -9.08 33.49 -12.45
C HIS A 226 -8.85 34.71 -13.39
N VAL A 227 -9.00 35.92 -12.89
CA VAL A 227 -8.76 37.16 -13.64
C VAL A 227 -7.25 37.33 -13.92
N GLY A 228 -6.37 36.94 -12.99
CA GLY A 228 -4.93 36.95 -13.19
C GLY A 228 -4.43 36.05 -14.34
N THR A 229 -5.21 35.08 -14.79
CA THR A 229 -4.83 34.15 -15.87
C THR A 229 -5.02 34.70 -17.26
N ILE A 230 -5.79 35.77 -17.46
CA ILE A 230 -6.06 36.36 -18.78
C ILE A 230 -4.76 36.96 -19.38
N GLY A 231 -3.90 37.58 -18.57
CA GLY A 231 -2.60 38.09 -18.99
C GLY A 231 -1.54 37.01 -19.24
N HIS A 232 -1.56 35.93 -18.52
CA HIS A 232 -0.61 34.82 -18.65
C HIS A 232 -0.64 34.17 -20.05
N GLY A 233 -1.82 33.93 -20.60
CA GLY A 233 -1.97 33.34 -21.92
C GLY A 233 -1.38 34.13 -23.05
N TRP A 234 -1.17 35.45 -22.89
CA TRP A 234 -0.61 36.33 -23.89
C TRP A 234 0.92 36.34 -23.88
N VAL A 235 1.53 36.10 -22.72
CA VAL A 235 2.98 36.09 -22.53
C VAL A 235 3.59 34.74 -22.89
N GLN A 236 2.83 33.66 -22.73
CA GLN A 236 3.35 32.28 -22.82
C GLN A 236 3.49 31.74 -24.25
N GLY A 237 3.07 32.44 -25.30
CA GLY A 237 3.14 31.97 -26.68
C GLY A 237 2.19 30.79 -26.99
N TYR A 238 1.96 30.53 -28.27
CA TYR A 238 0.95 29.58 -28.74
C TYR A 238 1.62 28.31 -29.30
N THR A 239 1.26 27.14 -28.80
CA THR A 239 1.84 25.83 -29.13
C THR A 239 0.79 24.85 -29.69
N GLU A 240 -0.12 25.31 -30.58
CA GLU A 240 -1.32 24.58 -31.05
C GLU A 240 -1.07 23.11 -31.44
N GLN A 241 0.03 22.84 -32.17
CA GLN A 241 0.30 21.47 -32.60
C GLN A 241 0.77 20.55 -31.44
N LEU A 242 1.50 21.11 -30.49
CA LEU A 242 1.96 20.38 -29.32
C LEU A 242 0.80 20.19 -28.35
N ASP A 243 -0.09 21.19 -28.23
CA ASP A 243 -1.28 21.14 -27.35
C ASP A 243 -2.28 20.04 -27.79
N ALA A 244 -2.21 19.54 -29.03
CA ALA A 244 -3.03 18.38 -29.47
C ALA A 244 -2.61 17.06 -28.78
N TYR A 245 -1.35 16.95 -28.35
CA TYR A 245 -0.80 15.75 -27.71
C TYR A 245 -0.39 16.00 -26.26
N CYS A 246 -0.52 17.23 -25.77
CA CYS A 246 -0.09 17.64 -24.45
C CYS A 246 -1.22 18.30 -23.66
N THR A 247 -1.22 18.04 -22.35
CA THR A 247 -2.03 18.80 -21.40
C THR A 247 -1.16 19.83 -20.69
N ASP A 248 -1.61 21.07 -20.64
CA ASP A 248 -0.93 22.12 -19.88
C ASP A 248 -1.27 21.96 -18.39
N LEU A 249 -0.32 21.46 -17.61
CA LEU A 249 -0.49 21.27 -16.17
C LEU A 249 -0.75 22.59 -15.44
N GLY A 250 -0.32 23.72 -16.00
CA GLY A 250 -0.63 25.03 -15.44
C GLY A 250 -2.12 25.41 -15.53
N LYS A 251 -2.86 24.95 -16.56
CA LYS A 251 -4.27 25.28 -16.76
C LYS A 251 -5.21 24.40 -15.95
N GLY A 252 -4.88 23.11 -15.74
CA GLY A 252 -5.73 22.15 -15.03
C GLY A 252 -5.65 22.21 -13.50
N LEU A 253 -4.66 22.87 -12.94
CA LEU A 253 -4.40 22.92 -11.49
C LEU A 253 -5.32 23.84 -10.70
N SER A 254 -6.25 24.57 -11.33
CA SER A 254 -7.17 25.46 -10.62
C SER A 254 -8.15 24.71 -9.69
N GLU A 255 -8.47 23.47 -10.00
CA GLU A 255 -9.40 22.64 -9.20
C GLU A 255 -8.72 21.87 -8.08
N HIS A 256 -7.40 21.62 -8.19
CA HIS A 256 -6.63 20.83 -7.21
C HIS A 256 -5.61 21.66 -6.40
N LEU A 257 -5.64 22.99 -6.51
CA LEU A 257 -4.72 23.90 -5.80
C LEU A 257 -4.90 23.91 -4.28
N THR A 258 -5.88 23.20 -3.75
CA THR A 258 -6.17 23.10 -2.33
C THR A 258 -5.32 22.11 -1.58
N SER A 259 -4.70 21.14 -2.26
CA SER A 259 -3.80 20.19 -1.59
C SER A 259 -2.56 20.92 -1.04
N LYS A 260 -2.44 20.95 0.27
CA LYS A 260 -1.24 21.40 0.97
C LYS A 260 -0.21 20.27 1.15
N ILE A 261 -0.59 19.05 0.79
CA ILE A 261 0.25 17.88 0.97
C ILE A 261 1.28 17.86 -0.15
N VAL A 262 2.51 18.07 0.23
CA VAL A 262 3.68 18.00 -0.64
C VAL A 262 4.54 16.84 -0.16
N ILE A 263 4.52 15.75 -0.89
CA ILE A 263 5.45 14.63 -0.67
C ILE A 263 6.75 14.90 -1.43
N HIS A 264 7.85 14.36 -0.92
CA HIS A 264 9.18 14.49 -1.53
C HIS A 264 9.66 15.93 -1.70
N THR A 265 9.43 16.82 -0.72
CA THR A 265 9.78 18.26 -0.78
C THR A 265 11.22 18.49 -1.22
N GLN A 266 12.19 17.78 -0.67
CA GLN A 266 13.61 17.89 -1.04
C GLN A 266 13.86 17.53 -2.52
N LYS A 267 13.14 16.51 -3.03
CA LYS A 267 13.25 16.11 -4.44
C LYS A 267 12.64 17.15 -5.38
N ILE A 268 11.56 17.80 -4.95
CA ILE A 268 10.95 18.92 -5.72
C ILE A 268 11.94 20.08 -5.84
N GLU A 269 12.59 20.46 -4.74
CA GLU A 269 13.62 21.51 -4.74
C GLU A 269 14.80 21.13 -5.65
N GLN A 270 15.26 19.89 -5.59
CA GLN A 270 16.32 19.37 -6.46
C GLN A 270 15.91 19.46 -7.93
N VAL A 271 14.70 19.06 -8.29
CA VAL A 271 14.19 19.15 -9.67
C VAL A 271 14.10 20.60 -10.13
N LEU A 272 13.57 21.50 -9.31
CA LEU A 272 13.49 22.93 -9.62
C LEU A 272 14.87 23.54 -9.81
N GLN A 273 15.84 23.17 -8.99
CA GLN A 273 17.23 23.64 -9.10
C GLN A 273 17.84 23.22 -10.45
N VAL A 274 17.64 21.98 -10.90
CA VAL A 274 18.15 21.49 -12.18
C VAL A 274 17.46 22.20 -13.35
N LEU A 275 16.12 22.27 -13.32
CA LEU A 275 15.33 22.94 -14.37
C LEU A 275 15.64 24.44 -14.49
N SER A 276 16.18 25.06 -13.44
CA SER A 276 16.54 26.49 -13.41
C SER A 276 17.90 26.79 -14.06
N ARG A 277 18.71 25.78 -14.34
CA ARG A 277 20.04 25.97 -14.97
C ARG A 277 19.93 26.54 -16.38
N SER A 278 21.01 27.11 -16.83
CA SER A 278 21.13 27.62 -18.22
C SER A 278 21.56 26.54 -19.24
N ALA A 279 22.17 25.46 -18.74
CA ALA A 279 22.59 24.28 -19.50
C ALA A 279 22.32 23.01 -18.67
N ASP A 280 22.20 21.87 -19.34
CA ASP A 280 21.94 20.56 -18.71
C ASP A 280 20.73 20.59 -17.76
N GLN A 281 19.63 21.14 -18.29
CA GLN A 281 18.39 21.41 -17.56
C GLN A 281 17.34 20.28 -17.71
N ASN A 282 17.79 19.05 -18.03
CA ASN A 282 16.90 17.94 -18.22
C ASN A 282 16.95 17.01 -17.01
N VAL A 283 15.79 16.59 -16.55
CA VAL A 283 15.63 15.74 -15.36
C VAL A 283 14.99 14.42 -15.77
N LEU A 284 15.52 13.34 -15.24
CA LEU A 284 14.92 12.01 -15.32
C LEU A 284 14.53 11.54 -13.91
N LEU A 285 13.22 11.42 -13.65
CA LEU A 285 12.69 10.86 -12.41
C LEU A 285 12.69 9.35 -12.50
N LEU A 286 13.50 8.71 -11.67
CA LEU A 286 13.58 7.26 -11.55
C LEU A 286 12.90 6.79 -10.28
N GLY A 287 12.09 5.75 -10.39
CA GLY A 287 11.48 5.12 -9.22
C GLY A 287 10.50 4.03 -9.61
N ARG A 288 10.18 3.17 -8.65
CA ARG A 288 9.20 2.10 -8.83
C ARG A 288 7.81 2.66 -9.17
N PRO A 289 6.92 1.87 -9.78
CA PRO A 289 5.51 2.24 -9.91
C PRO A 289 4.91 2.55 -8.53
N GLY A 290 4.07 3.58 -8.44
CA GLY A 290 3.35 3.94 -7.20
C GLY A 290 4.10 4.81 -6.18
N VAL A 291 5.39 5.14 -6.39
CA VAL A 291 6.16 6.00 -5.44
C VAL A 291 5.78 7.49 -5.48
N GLY A 292 4.82 7.88 -6.32
CA GLY A 292 4.36 9.27 -6.37
C GLY A 292 5.07 10.15 -7.40
N LYS A 293 5.73 9.59 -8.43
CA LYS A 293 6.40 10.36 -9.49
C LYS A 293 5.49 11.38 -10.17
N GLN A 294 4.25 11.02 -10.49
CA GLN A 294 3.28 11.93 -11.11
C GLN A 294 2.84 13.04 -10.14
N ALA A 295 2.69 12.73 -8.85
CA ALA A 295 2.42 13.72 -7.81
C ALA A 295 3.57 14.73 -7.70
N LEU A 296 4.82 14.24 -7.75
CA LEU A 296 6.02 15.09 -7.76
C LEU A 296 6.02 16.03 -8.97
N VAL A 297 5.76 15.53 -10.18
CA VAL A 297 5.61 16.36 -11.40
C VAL A 297 4.54 17.42 -11.22
N SER A 298 3.38 17.04 -10.69
CA SER A 298 2.28 17.97 -10.43
C SER A 298 2.66 19.05 -9.40
N ASN A 299 3.40 18.69 -8.37
CA ASN A 299 3.87 19.63 -7.35
C ASN A 299 4.95 20.57 -7.89
N VAL A 300 5.86 20.08 -8.74
CA VAL A 300 6.83 20.94 -9.48
C VAL A 300 6.07 21.95 -10.35
N ALA A 301 5.06 21.52 -11.09
CA ALA A 301 4.25 22.43 -11.91
C ALA A 301 3.51 23.48 -11.06
N LYS A 302 3.00 23.09 -9.87
CA LYS A 302 2.39 24.01 -8.89
C LYS A 302 3.39 25.04 -8.36
N ALA A 303 4.60 24.62 -7.98
CA ALA A 303 5.65 25.49 -7.47
C ALA A 303 6.07 26.54 -8.51
N ILE A 304 6.27 26.13 -9.77
CA ILE A 304 6.58 27.05 -10.88
C ILE A 304 5.45 28.07 -11.07
N ARG A 305 4.18 27.65 -10.98
CA ARG A 305 3.03 28.54 -11.15
C ARG A 305 2.87 29.52 -10.00
N ARG A 306 3.14 29.13 -8.76
CA ARG A 306 3.06 30.00 -7.58
C ARG A 306 4.17 31.04 -7.50
N HIS A 307 5.12 30.99 -8.45
CA HIS A 307 6.32 31.81 -8.44
C HIS A 307 7.13 31.68 -7.12
N GLU A 308 7.11 30.49 -6.51
CA GLU A 308 7.95 30.20 -5.34
C GLU A 308 9.43 30.39 -5.71
N ASP A 309 9.79 30.18 -7.00
CA ASP A 309 11.09 30.49 -7.60
C ASP A 309 11.00 31.65 -8.65
N ALA A 310 10.42 32.74 -8.28
CA ALA A 310 10.10 33.88 -9.18
C ALA A 310 11.27 34.42 -9.99
N HIS A 311 12.52 34.12 -9.61
CA HIS A 311 13.72 34.65 -10.25
C HIS A 311 14.27 33.74 -11.38
N THR A 312 13.92 32.45 -11.38
CA THR A 312 14.59 31.45 -12.21
C THR A 312 13.74 30.90 -13.36
N LEU A 313 12.43 30.68 -13.15
CA LEU A 313 11.50 30.10 -14.14
C LEU A 313 10.22 30.94 -14.35
N PRO A 314 10.33 32.24 -14.59
CA PRO A 314 9.16 33.11 -14.75
C PRO A 314 8.34 32.68 -15.99
N TYR A 315 7.02 32.56 -15.83
CA TYR A 315 6.06 32.31 -16.91
C TYR A 315 6.31 31.06 -17.78
N THR A 316 7.08 30.07 -17.26
CA THR A 316 7.37 28.84 -18.00
C THR A 316 6.15 27.91 -18.00
N ARG A 317 5.73 27.46 -19.18
CA ARG A 317 4.66 26.47 -19.33
C ARG A 317 5.19 25.07 -19.02
N VAL A 318 4.37 24.26 -18.35
CA VAL A 318 4.65 22.84 -18.09
C VAL A 318 3.67 22.01 -18.91
N LEU A 319 4.14 21.38 -19.96
CA LEU A 319 3.35 20.63 -20.94
C LEU A 319 3.53 19.13 -20.71
N PHE A 320 2.47 18.43 -20.36
CA PHE A 320 2.46 16.97 -20.11
C PHE A 320 2.15 16.25 -21.42
N LEU A 321 3.12 15.52 -21.97
CA LEU A 321 3.00 14.78 -23.21
C LEU A 321 2.34 13.41 -22.96
N HIS A 322 1.23 13.16 -23.61
CA HIS A 322 0.58 11.86 -23.64
C HIS A 322 1.29 10.93 -24.64
N SER A 323 2.35 10.26 -24.21
CA SER A 323 3.21 9.42 -25.05
C SER A 323 2.43 8.33 -25.78
N GLU A 324 1.46 7.71 -25.13
CA GLU A 324 0.61 6.65 -25.70
C GLU A 324 -0.29 7.21 -26.83
N LEU A 325 -0.86 8.40 -26.62
CA LEU A 325 -1.70 9.05 -27.64
C LEU A 325 -0.87 9.40 -28.88
N LEU A 326 0.35 9.92 -28.70
CA LEU A 326 1.27 10.24 -29.81
C LEU A 326 1.62 8.98 -30.63
N VAL A 327 2.00 7.89 -29.97
CA VAL A 327 2.43 6.65 -30.63
C VAL A 327 1.26 5.90 -31.28
N SER A 328 0.07 5.93 -30.66
CA SER A 328 -1.12 5.24 -31.19
C SER A 328 -1.78 5.97 -32.36
N SER A 329 -1.89 7.30 -32.31
CA SER A 329 -2.64 8.10 -33.30
C SER A 329 -1.82 8.49 -34.53
N ALA A 330 -0.49 8.54 -34.45
CA ALA A 330 0.36 8.94 -35.55
C ALA A 330 0.97 7.74 -36.31
N GLU A 331 0.97 7.80 -37.65
CA GLU A 331 1.72 6.81 -38.48
C GLU A 331 3.23 7.01 -38.34
N HIS A 332 3.68 8.29 -38.25
CA HIS A 332 5.06 8.69 -38.07
C HIS A 332 5.19 9.63 -36.87
N PRO A 333 5.22 9.10 -35.63
CA PRO A 333 5.22 9.89 -34.40
C PRO A 333 6.49 10.75 -34.26
N ASP A 334 7.61 10.33 -34.82
CA ASP A 334 8.87 11.06 -34.88
C ASP A 334 8.75 12.35 -35.72
N ALA A 335 8.16 12.28 -36.90
CA ALA A 335 7.96 13.43 -37.78
C ALA A 335 6.97 14.43 -37.16
N VAL A 336 5.88 13.94 -36.57
CA VAL A 336 4.87 14.76 -35.89
C VAL A 336 5.49 15.50 -34.71
N LEU A 337 6.22 14.77 -33.82
CA LEU A 337 6.89 15.39 -32.68
C LEU A 337 7.96 16.40 -33.10
N LEU A 338 8.77 16.08 -34.12
CA LEU A 338 9.77 17.00 -34.67
C LEU A 338 9.14 18.31 -35.13
N GLN A 339 8.02 18.24 -35.86
CA GLN A 339 7.34 19.42 -36.36
C GLN A 339 6.72 20.24 -35.22
N ALA A 340 6.07 19.58 -34.26
CA ALA A 340 5.45 20.20 -33.10
C ALA A 340 6.48 20.92 -32.21
N LEU A 341 7.61 20.29 -31.89
CA LEU A 341 8.70 20.85 -31.09
C LEU A 341 9.39 22.04 -31.81
N ASN A 342 9.65 21.95 -33.13
CA ASN A 342 10.23 23.05 -33.90
C ASN A 342 9.33 24.28 -33.90
N ARG A 343 8.01 24.11 -33.92
CA ARG A 343 7.07 25.23 -33.83
C ARG A 343 6.99 25.77 -32.40
N ALA A 344 6.94 24.90 -31.39
CA ALA A 344 6.90 25.28 -29.98
C ALA A 344 8.15 26.08 -29.55
N MET A 345 9.32 25.79 -30.07
CA MET A 345 10.55 26.59 -29.83
C MET A 345 10.45 28.07 -30.21
N LYS A 346 9.53 28.42 -31.11
CA LYS A 346 9.28 29.82 -31.51
C LYS A 346 8.39 30.55 -30.48
N ALA A 347 7.63 29.79 -29.67
CA ALA A 347 6.70 30.32 -28.71
C ALA A 347 7.35 30.75 -27.38
N GLY A 348 8.55 30.26 -27.05
CA GLY A 348 9.26 30.63 -25.82
C GLY A 348 9.88 29.41 -25.12
N ARG A 349 10.23 29.60 -23.85
CA ARG A 349 10.74 28.50 -22.98
C ARG A 349 9.57 27.72 -22.40
N PHE A 350 9.68 26.39 -22.41
CA PHE A 350 8.70 25.49 -21.78
C PHE A 350 9.38 24.24 -21.26
N ILE A 351 8.72 23.59 -20.31
CA ILE A 351 9.10 22.28 -19.76
C ILE A 351 8.19 21.25 -20.40
N LEU A 352 8.78 20.26 -21.07
CA LEU A 352 8.07 19.11 -21.60
C LEU A 352 8.17 17.98 -20.60
N VAL A 353 7.04 17.53 -20.09
CA VAL A 353 6.94 16.35 -19.21
C VAL A 353 6.62 15.12 -20.05
N VAL A 354 7.43 14.09 -19.94
CA VAL A 354 7.21 12.77 -20.57
C VAL A 354 6.94 11.77 -19.47
N ASP A 355 5.67 11.38 -19.30
CA ASP A 355 5.27 10.53 -18.18
C ASP A 355 5.79 9.11 -18.31
N ASN A 356 5.68 8.50 -19.45
CA ASN A 356 6.10 7.12 -19.66
C ASN A 356 7.16 7.02 -20.75
N LEU A 357 8.42 7.17 -20.35
CA LEU A 357 9.54 7.11 -21.28
C LEU A 357 9.64 5.71 -21.95
N SER A 358 9.20 4.65 -21.27
CA SER A 358 9.22 3.27 -21.78
C SER A 358 8.48 3.14 -23.11
N VAL A 359 7.33 3.82 -23.25
CA VAL A 359 6.53 3.79 -24.48
C VAL A 359 7.30 4.37 -25.67
N LEU A 360 8.06 5.43 -25.43
CA LEU A 360 8.87 6.06 -26.47
C LEU A 360 10.11 5.25 -26.81
N VAL A 361 10.73 4.61 -25.82
CA VAL A 361 11.90 3.72 -25.97
C VAL A 361 11.53 2.48 -26.79
N GLN A 362 10.32 1.94 -26.63
CA GLN A 362 9.81 0.75 -27.32
C GLN A 362 9.10 1.06 -28.66
N CYS A 363 9.01 2.33 -29.03
CA CYS A 363 8.32 2.74 -30.25
C CYS A 363 9.01 2.17 -31.49
N ARG A 364 8.26 1.39 -32.31
CA ARG A 364 8.74 0.78 -33.57
C ARG A 364 8.36 1.61 -34.80
N LYS A 365 7.53 2.67 -34.66
CA LYS A 365 7.00 3.47 -35.77
C LYS A 365 7.85 4.69 -36.12
N GLY A 366 9.10 4.74 -35.72
CA GLY A 366 10.01 5.85 -35.96
C GLY A 366 10.95 6.07 -34.77
N ASP A 367 11.98 6.89 -34.96
CA ASP A 367 12.97 7.15 -33.92
C ASP A 367 12.62 8.42 -33.13
N VAL A 368 11.63 8.30 -32.25
CA VAL A 368 11.17 9.41 -31.39
C VAL A 368 12.26 9.85 -30.42
N LEU A 369 13.12 8.92 -29.98
CA LEU A 369 14.23 9.22 -29.07
C LEU A 369 15.28 10.13 -29.73
N ALA A 370 15.67 9.85 -30.96
CA ALA A 370 16.60 10.71 -31.70
C ALA A 370 16.03 12.12 -31.90
N VAL A 371 14.72 12.24 -32.10
CA VAL A 371 14.06 13.55 -32.16
C VAL A 371 14.20 14.26 -30.82
N LEU A 372 13.89 13.61 -29.68
CA LEU A 372 14.05 14.21 -28.35
C LEU A 372 15.50 14.60 -28.08
N ALA A 373 16.47 13.75 -28.39
CA ALA A 373 17.91 14.00 -28.21
C ALA A 373 18.37 15.30 -28.88
N LYS A 374 17.80 15.60 -30.06
CA LYS A 374 18.10 16.83 -30.78
C LYS A 374 17.69 18.09 -29.99
N PHE A 375 16.60 18.03 -29.23
CA PHE A 375 16.05 19.16 -28.49
C PHE A 375 16.59 19.29 -27.07
N LEU A 376 17.09 18.20 -26.46
CA LEU A 376 17.61 18.17 -25.09
C LEU A 376 18.80 19.13 -24.86
N ARG A 377 19.54 19.49 -25.92
CA ARG A 377 20.63 20.46 -25.86
C ARG A 377 20.18 21.90 -26.03
N SER A 378 18.90 22.14 -26.27
CA SER A 378 18.37 23.50 -26.50
C SER A 378 18.05 24.19 -25.16
N PRO A 379 18.48 25.42 -24.91
CA PRO A 379 18.16 26.14 -23.68
C PRO A 379 16.68 26.54 -23.58
N LYS A 380 15.89 26.38 -24.64
CA LYS A 380 14.47 26.74 -24.67
C LYS A 380 13.54 25.62 -24.24
N ILE A 381 14.02 24.39 -24.27
CA ILE A 381 13.23 23.22 -23.89
C ILE A 381 13.94 22.52 -22.73
N SER A 382 13.26 22.37 -21.61
CA SER A 382 13.69 21.50 -20.53
C SER A 382 12.82 20.25 -20.56
N LEU A 383 13.42 19.06 -20.44
CA LEU A 383 12.68 17.81 -20.39
C LEU A 383 12.63 17.30 -18.95
N LEU A 384 11.43 16.98 -18.49
CA LEU A 384 11.19 16.27 -17.25
C LEU A 384 10.61 14.89 -17.60
N ALA A 385 11.48 13.88 -17.71
CA ALA A 385 11.06 12.53 -18.05
C ALA A 385 10.80 11.70 -16.80
N VAL A 386 9.82 10.81 -16.87
CA VAL A 386 9.50 9.85 -15.83
C VAL A 386 9.77 8.44 -16.37
N ALA A 387 10.55 7.67 -15.65
CA ALA A 387 10.86 6.30 -16.01
C ALA A 387 10.87 5.39 -14.80
N ASP A 388 10.71 4.11 -15.03
CA ASP A 388 11.08 3.07 -14.09
C ASP A 388 12.55 2.66 -14.31
N PRO A 389 13.18 1.96 -13.37
CA PRO A 389 14.57 1.53 -13.51
C PRO A 389 14.83 0.68 -14.75
N GLN A 390 13.87 -0.16 -15.16
CA GLN A 390 14.00 -1.01 -16.34
C GLN A 390 14.05 -0.19 -17.62
N ALA A 391 13.12 0.77 -17.79
CA ALA A 391 13.11 1.65 -18.95
C ALA A 391 14.39 2.48 -19.06
N TYR A 392 14.96 2.90 -17.93
CA TYR A 392 16.22 3.62 -17.90
C TYR A 392 17.40 2.75 -18.35
N HIS A 393 17.46 1.49 -17.91
CA HIS A 393 18.50 0.56 -18.36
C HIS A 393 18.40 0.29 -19.86
N VAL A 394 17.19 0.09 -20.40
CA VAL A 394 16.97 -0.06 -21.85
C VAL A 394 17.37 1.19 -22.60
N LEU A 395 17.02 2.37 -22.11
CA LEU A 395 17.43 3.63 -22.72
C LEU A 395 18.96 3.74 -22.78
N ARG A 396 19.64 3.46 -21.68
CA ARG A 396 21.09 3.57 -21.56
C ARG A 396 21.83 2.53 -22.43
N SER A 397 21.24 1.36 -22.64
CA SER A 397 21.80 0.33 -23.53
C SER A 397 21.62 0.69 -25.00
N LYS A 398 20.47 1.29 -25.38
CA LYS A 398 20.20 1.72 -26.76
C LYS A 398 20.96 2.98 -27.17
N ASP A 399 20.99 3.97 -26.31
CA ASP A 399 21.67 5.25 -26.55
C ASP A 399 22.32 5.78 -25.26
N PRO A 400 23.58 5.39 -24.98
CA PRO A 400 24.31 5.87 -23.80
C PRO A 400 24.45 7.39 -23.77
N ALA A 401 24.61 8.04 -24.94
CA ALA A 401 24.78 9.49 -25.03
C ALA A 401 23.51 10.25 -24.67
N LEU A 402 22.33 9.66 -24.93
CA LEU A 402 21.05 10.22 -24.51
C LEU A 402 20.90 10.14 -22.99
N GLY A 403 21.33 9.05 -22.38
CA GLY A 403 21.30 8.87 -20.92
C GLY A 403 22.14 9.92 -20.18
N GLU A 404 23.24 10.38 -20.76
CA GLU A 404 24.12 11.42 -20.16
C GLU A 404 23.52 12.82 -20.20
N LEU A 405 22.51 13.07 -21.04
CA LEU A 405 21.84 14.37 -21.13
C LEU A 405 20.82 14.62 -20.01
N PHE A 406 20.60 13.65 -19.15
CA PHE A 406 19.67 13.77 -18.03
C PHE A 406 20.39 13.77 -16.70
N GLU A 407 20.00 14.66 -15.80
CA GLU A 407 20.29 14.50 -14.38
C GLU A 407 19.23 13.58 -13.77
N THR A 408 19.68 12.47 -13.18
CA THR A 408 18.79 11.46 -12.61
C THR A 408 18.44 11.83 -11.18
N VAL A 409 17.14 11.88 -10.87
CA VAL A 409 16.62 12.08 -9.53
C VAL A 409 15.85 10.82 -9.14
N THR A 410 16.39 10.08 -8.18
CA THR A 410 15.74 8.87 -7.68
C THR A 410 14.62 9.25 -6.72
N VAL A 411 13.43 8.71 -6.98
CA VAL A 411 12.25 8.87 -6.13
C VAL A 411 12.04 7.56 -5.40
N ASP A 412 12.33 7.57 -4.11
CA ASP A 412 12.15 6.44 -3.21
C ASP A 412 10.69 6.36 -2.75
N ASP A 413 10.34 5.30 -2.03
CA ASP A 413 9.03 5.20 -1.39
C ASP A 413 8.80 6.37 -0.44
N ALA A 414 7.58 6.89 -0.42
CA ALA A 414 7.18 7.91 0.54
C ALA A 414 7.30 7.35 1.97
N THR A 415 7.66 8.22 2.91
CA THR A 415 7.70 7.86 4.33
C THR A 415 6.31 7.48 4.83
N ARG A 416 6.26 6.83 6.00
CA ARG A 416 5.00 6.44 6.63
C ARG A 416 4.07 7.64 6.85
N ASP A 417 4.61 8.74 7.35
CA ASP A 417 3.86 9.97 7.60
C ASP A 417 3.40 10.64 6.31
N GLU A 418 4.27 10.75 5.29
CA GLU A 418 3.88 11.26 3.98
C GLU A 418 2.76 10.42 3.35
N THR A 419 2.85 9.09 3.45
CA THR A 419 1.81 8.18 2.96
C THR A 419 0.49 8.38 3.69
N LEU A 420 0.54 8.54 5.01
CA LEU A 420 -0.64 8.80 5.83
C LEU A 420 -1.34 10.09 5.40
N PHE A 421 -0.59 11.17 5.17
CA PHE A 421 -1.17 12.41 4.67
C PHE A 421 -1.82 12.25 3.29
N VAL A 422 -1.19 11.51 2.38
CA VAL A 422 -1.79 11.19 1.08
C VAL A 422 -3.09 10.39 1.24
N LEU A 423 -3.12 9.41 2.16
CA LEU A 423 -4.34 8.66 2.45
C LEU A 423 -5.45 9.53 3.04
N MET A 424 -5.11 10.47 3.91
CA MET A 424 -6.07 11.43 4.48
C MET A 424 -6.71 12.31 3.39
N GLU A 425 -5.91 12.78 2.43
CA GLU A 425 -6.43 13.52 1.27
C GLU A 425 -7.28 12.61 0.38
N HIS A 426 -6.81 11.39 0.09
CA HIS A 426 -7.54 10.44 -0.75
C HIS A 426 -8.86 10.00 -0.12
N ALA A 427 -8.91 9.85 1.20
CA ALA A 427 -10.12 9.56 1.96
C ALA A 427 -11.24 10.58 1.69
N PHE A 428 -10.86 11.83 1.49
CA PHE A 428 -11.79 12.88 1.10
C PHE A 428 -12.39 12.63 -0.29
N HIS A 429 -11.57 12.24 -1.26
CA HIS A 429 -12.07 11.88 -2.60
C HIS A 429 -12.99 10.66 -2.58
N VAL A 430 -12.68 9.68 -1.72
CA VAL A 430 -13.56 8.53 -1.50
C VAL A 430 -14.91 8.97 -0.92
N TRP A 431 -14.90 9.90 0.05
CA TRP A 431 -16.14 10.48 0.59
C TRP A 431 -16.95 11.26 -0.46
N GLU A 432 -16.31 12.05 -1.31
CA GLU A 432 -17.01 12.79 -2.37
C GLU A 432 -17.72 11.86 -3.35
N ARG A 433 -17.03 10.83 -3.81
CA ARG A 433 -17.52 9.90 -4.84
C ARG A 433 -18.55 8.91 -4.28
N ALA A 434 -18.24 8.33 -3.11
CA ALA A 434 -18.95 7.19 -2.58
C ALA A 434 -19.79 7.50 -1.33
N ARG A 435 -19.63 8.68 -0.74
CA ARG A 435 -20.23 9.08 0.56
C ARG A 435 -19.90 8.11 1.70
N LEU A 436 -18.75 7.47 1.61
CA LEU A 436 -18.20 6.59 2.65
C LEU A 436 -17.29 7.37 3.58
N ARG A 437 -17.42 7.12 4.87
CA ARG A 437 -16.57 7.66 5.93
C ARG A 437 -15.60 6.59 6.39
N LEU A 438 -14.50 6.99 7.00
CA LEU A 438 -13.55 6.10 7.63
C LEU A 438 -12.91 6.76 8.84
N SER A 439 -12.40 5.95 9.76
CA SER A 439 -11.67 6.40 10.95
C SER A 439 -10.17 6.39 10.71
N TYR A 440 -9.43 7.06 11.59
CA TYR A 440 -7.97 7.02 11.58
C TYR A 440 -7.43 5.60 11.77
N LYS A 441 -8.06 4.79 12.63
CA LYS A 441 -7.73 3.37 12.80
C LYS A 441 -7.82 2.60 11.48
N THR A 442 -8.85 2.87 10.69
CA THR A 442 -8.99 2.27 9.35
C THR A 442 -7.87 2.70 8.40
N LEU A 443 -7.44 3.98 8.44
CA LEU A 443 -6.28 4.45 7.66
C LEU A 443 -4.99 3.75 8.08
N MET A 444 -4.78 3.59 9.38
CA MET A 444 -3.62 2.87 9.91
C MET A 444 -3.65 1.38 9.51
N ALA A 445 -4.82 0.76 9.52
CA ALA A 445 -4.99 -0.60 9.00
C ALA A 445 -4.65 -0.68 7.51
N VAL A 446 -5.10 0.26 6.68
CA VAL A 446 -4.72 0.36 5.26
C VAL A 446 -3.20 0.43 5.11
N LEU A 447 -2.55 1.33 5.87
CA LEU A 447 -1.10 1.53 5.80
C LEU A 447 -0.33 0.26 6.20
N ASN A 448 -0.69 -0.34 7.34
CA ASN A 448 -0.02 -1.52 7.88
C ASN A 448 -0.23 -2.76 6.98
N LEU A 449 -1.46 -2.98 6.53
CA LEU A 449 -1.78 -4.13 5.68
C LEU A 449 -1.22 -3.96 4.26
N ALA A 450 -1.23 -2.74 3.70
CA ALA A 450 -0.59 -2.48 2.42
C ALA A 450 0.93 -2.69 2.49
N ASP A 451 1.58 -2.31 3.59
CA ASP A 451 3.02 -2.54 3.77
C ASP A 451 3.35 -4.02 3.82
N ARG A 452 2.59 -4.77 4.59
CA ARG A 452 2.84 -6.19 4.83
C ARG A 452 2.47 -7.08 3.65
N TYR A 453 1.40 -6.75 2.92
CA TYR A 453 0.76 -7.68 1.98
C TYR A 453 0.84 -7.26 0.50
N VAL A 454 1.22 -6.01 0.20
CA VAL A 454 1.31 -5.53 -1.19
C VAL A 454 2.76 -5.16 -1.52
N GLY A 455 3.47 -6.04 -2.23
CA GLY A 455 4.91 -5.89 -2.51
C GLY A 455 5.27 -5.25 -3.85
N SER A 456 4.41 -5.38 -4.88
CA SER A 456 4.73 -5.01 -6.27
C SER A 456 4.74 -3.51 -6.56
N VAL A 457 4.12 -2.70 -5.71
CA VAL A 457 3.94 -1.25 -5.90
C VAL A 457 4.54 -0.51 -4.72
N GLY A 458 5.16 0.65 -4.96
CA GLY A 458 5.72 1.49 -3.90
C GLY A 458 4.67 2.32 -3.16
N PHE A 459 5.07 2.88 -2.00
CA PHE A 459 4.28 3.87 -1.29
C PHE A 459 4.37 5.25 -1.96
N PRO A 460 3.27 6.05 -1.98
CA PRO A 460 1.96 5.81 -1.36
C PRO A 460 0.98 4.98 -2.22
N GLY A 461 1.33 4.67 -3.47
CA GLY A 461 0.42 4.10 -4.46
C GLY A 461 -0.25 2.80 -3.99
N LYS A 462 0.49 1.87 -3.36
CA LYS A 462 -0.08 0.62 -2.85
C LYS A 462 -1.16 0.86 -1.78
N ALA A 463 -0.98 1.83 -0.90
CA ALA A 463 -1.94 2.15 0.13
C ALA A 463 -3.21 2.82 -0.43
N VAL A 464 -3.06 3.71 -1.42
CA VAL A 464 -4.19 4.33 -2.13
C VAL A 464 -5.06 3.26 -2.81
N VAL A 465 -4.44 2.32 -3.51
CA VAL A 465 -5.17 1.22 -4.19
C VAL A 465 -5.90 0.33 -3.18
N VAL A 466 -5.29 0.02 -2.04
CA VAL A 466 -5.96 -0.75 -0.97
C VAL A 466 -7.15 0.01 -0.40
N LEU A 467 -7.05 1.33 -0.22
CA LEU A 467 -8.16 2.15 0.25
C LEU A 467 -9.33 2.19 -0.76
N ASP A 468 -9.03 2.32 -2.05
CA ASP A 468 -10.05 2.28 -3.11
C ASP A 468 -10.77 0.92 -3.15
N ASP A 469 -10.03 -0.19 -3.03
CA ASP A 469 -10.61 -1.53 -2.99
C ASP A 469 -11.43 -1.77 -1.71
N ALA A 470 -10.98 -1.26 -0.56
CA ALA A 470 -11.75 -1.30 0.68
C ALA A 470 -13.05 -0.48 0.58
N ALA A 471 -13.00 0.67 -0.09
CA ALA A 471 -14.20 1.45 -0.37
C ALA A 471 -15.21 0.67 -1.25
N LEU A 472 -14.73 -0.06 -2.26
CA LEU A 472 -15.57 -0.93 -3.08
C LEU A 472 -16.16 -2.09 -2.27
N ALA A 473 -15.39 -2.69 -1.34
CA ALA A 473 -15.88 -3.73 -0.44
C ALA A 473 -17.01 -3.20 0.46
N ALA A 474 -16.81 -2.03 1.08
CA ALA A 474 -17.81 -1.37 1.90
C ALA A 474 -19.11 -1.03 1.12
N GLN A 475 -18.98 -0.58 -0.14
CA GLN A 475 -20.14 -0.34 -1.01
C GLN A 475 -20.92 -1.62 -1.31
N ARG A 476 -20.23 -2.72 -1.61
CA ARG A 476 -20.87 -4.03 -1.87
C ARG A 476 -21.65 -4.52 -0.66
N ARG A 477 -21.13 -4.28 0.54
CA ARG A 477 -21.80 -4.59 1.81
C ARG A 477 -23.00 -3.65 2.09
N GLY A 478 -23.14 -2.54 1.38
CA GLY A 478 -24.13 -1.50 1.65
C GLY A 478 -23.80 -0.64 2.88
N GLY A 479 -22.56 -0.63 3.33
CA GLY A 479 -22.07 0.17 4.45
C GLY A 479 -21.96 1.66 4.12
N ARG A 480 -21.95 2.50 5.14
CA ARG A 480 -21.66 3.94 5.05
C ARG A 480 -20.29 4.30 5.63
N ILE A 481 -19.66 3.35 6.28
CA ILE A 481 -18.35 3.49 6.93
C ILE A 481 -17.47 2.34 6.41
N ILE A 482 -16.25 2.67 6.03
CA ILE A 482 -15.21 1.69 5.71
C ILE A 482 -14.66 1.19 7.04
N THR A 483 -14.70 -0.11 7.24
CA THR A 483 -14.20 -0.78 8.43
C THR A 483 -12.86 -1.45 8.15
N GLU A 484 -12.13 -1.83 9.20
CA GLU A 484 -10.90 -2.60 9.06
C GLU A 484 -11.14 -3.94 8.35
N GLU A 485 -12.35 -4.52 8.53
CA GLU A 485 -12.75 -5.75 7.85
C GLU A 485 -12.87 -5.58 6.33
N ASP A 486 -13.37 -4.43 5.88
CA ASP A 486 -13.40 -4.10 4.46
C ASP A 486 -11.97 -3.98 3.89
N VAL A 487 -11.02 -3.44 4.69
CA VAL A 487 -9.61 -3.35 4.33
C VAL A 487 -8.98 -4.74 4.24
N ARG A 488 -9.22 -5.61 5.22
CA ARG A 488 -8.74 -7.00 5.21
C ARG A 488 -9.28 -7.76 4.01
N THR A 489 -10.57 -7.62 3.71
CA THR A 489 -11.19 -8.23 2.53
C THR A 489 -10.52 -7.75 1.23
N ALA A 490 -10.24 -6.45 1.11
CA ALA A 490 -9.57 -5.90 -0.06
C ALA A 490 -8.15 -6.44 -0.22
N VAL A 491 -7.41 -6.53 0.88
CA VAL A 491 -6.04 -7.05 0.88
C VAL A 491 -6.03 -8.56 0.62
N SER A 492 -6.98 -9.33 1.20
CA SER A 492 -7.11 -10.77 0.97
C SER A 492 -7.25 -11.13 -0.50
N VAL A 493 -8.03 -10.35 -1.24
CA VAL A 493 -8.20 -10.55 -2.69
C VAL A 493 -6.88 -10.33 -3.43
N LYS A 494 -6.09 -9.33 -3.03
CA LYS A 494 -4.80 -9.03 -3.68
C LYS A 494 -3.68 -9.99 -3.29
N ALA A 495 -3.65 -10.38 -2.04
CA ALA A 495 -2.65 -11.30 -1.52
C ALA A 495 -2.94 -12.76 -1.88
N HIS A 496 -4.12 -13.05 -2.44
CA HIS A 496 -4.63 -14.40 -2.69
C HIS A 496 -4.60 -15.29 -1.43
N MET A 497 -4.83 -14.71 -0.26
CA MET A 497 -4.91 -15.43 1.01
C MET A 497 -5.84 -14.70 1.99
N ASP A 498 -6.36 -15.43 2.98
CA ASP A 498 -7.15 -14.83 4.05
C ASP A 498 -6.28 -13.98 4.99
N VAL A 499 -6.55 -12.68 5.02
CA VAL A 499 -5.85 -11.69 5.86
C VAL A 499 -6.77 -11.26 7.01
N HIS A 500 -7.37 -12.21 7.69
CA HIS A 500 -8.12 -11.92 8.92
C HIS A 500 -7.17 -11.85 10.12
N GLU A 501 -7.53 -11.11 11.16
CA GLU A 501 -6.88 -11.25 12.47
C GLU A 501 -6.87 -12.73 12.84
N ILE A 502 -5.87 -13.13 13.67
CA ILE A 502 -5.83 -14.47 14.19
C ILE A 502 -7.19 -14.71 14.87
N SER A 503 -8.18 -15.11 14.06
CA SER A 503 -9.49 -15.50 14.54
C SER A 503 -9.31 -16.75 15.38
N GLU A 504 -10.28 -17.06 16.24
CA GLU A 504 -10.27 -18.33 16.93
C GLU A 504 -10.09 -19.49 15.95
N ASP A 505 -10.67 -19.38 14.73
CA ASP A 505 -10.51 -20.36 13.65
C ASP A 505 -9.06 -20.47 13.12
N GLU A 506 -8.34 -19.35 12.98
CA GLU A 506 -6.92 -19.38 12.54
C GLU A 506 -6.01 -19.89 13.66
N ARG A 507 -6.30 -19.55 14.89
CA ARG A 507 -5.62 -20.10 16.07
C ARG A 507 -5.84 -21.61 16.13
N GLU A 508 -7.05 -22.05 15.88
CA GLU A 508 -7.38 -23.49 15.77
C GLU A 508 -6.65 -24.15 14.59
N ARG A 509 -6.62 -23.52 13.42
CA ARG A 509 -5.85 -24.00 12.25
C ARG A 509 -4.37 -24.14 12.56
N LEU A 510 -3.74 -23.16 13.21
CA LEU A 510 -2.33 -23.23 13.62
C LEU A 510 -2.09 -24.33 14.68
N LEU A 511 -3.04 -24.55 15.55
CA LEU A 511 -2.99 -25.67 16.51
C LEU A 511 -3.18 -27.02 15.81
N GLN A 512 -4.05 -27.10 14.80
CA GLN A 512 -4.33 -28.29 14.01
C GLN A 512 -3.30 -28.54 12.89
N LEU A 513 -2.44 -27.55 12.59
CA LEU A 513 -1.42 -27.64 11.51
C LEU A 513 -0.55 -28.90 11.66
N GLU A 514 -0.15 -29.20 12.88
CA GLU A 514 0.67 -30.36 13.19
C GLU A 514 -0.06 -31.67 12.87
N GLU A 515 -1.31 -31.80 13.29
CA GLU A 515 -2.13 -32.97 13.07
C GLU A 515 -2.45 -33.15 11.59
N GLY A 516 -2.77 -32.04 10.87
CA GLY A 516 -3.01 -32.05 9.44
C GLY A 516 -1.80 -32.55 8.64
N ILE A 517 -0.59 -32.12 8.99
CA ILE A 517 0.63 -32.58 8.33
C ILE A 517 0.93 -34.04 8.70
N ARG A 518 0.75 -34.45 9.97
CA ARG A 518 0.99 -35.84 10.47
C ARG A 518 0.09 -36.88 9.79
N THR A 519 -1.11 -36.50 9.37
CA THR A 519 -2.00 -37.41 8.63
C THR A 519 -1.47 -37.77 7.26
N ARG A 520 -0.72 -36.87 6.62
CA ARG A 520 -0.21 -37.05 5.26
C ARG A 520 1.28 -37.43 5.20
N ILE A 521 2.05 -37.04 6.22
CA ILE A 521 3.48 -37.32 6.34
C ILE A 521 3.73 -38.34 7.44
N ILE A 522 4.07 -39.57 7.06
CA ILE A 522 4.19 -40.68 7.96
C ILE A 522 5.64 -40.91 8.39
N GLY A 523 5.86 -41.12 9.71
CA GLY A 523 7.15 -41.53 10.27
C GLY A 523 8.19 -40.44 10.38
N GLN A 524 7.77 -39.17 10.36
CA GLN A 524 8.65 -38.00 10.50
C GLN A 524 8.19 -37.06 11.65
N ASP A 525 7.68 -37.66 12.73
CA ASP A 525 7.02 -36.88 13.82
C ASP A 525 7.92 -35.80 14.43
N GLU A 526 9.22 -36.11 14.66
CA GLU A 526 10.17 -35.15 15.21
C GLU A 526 10.46 -33.95 14.24
N ALA A 527 10.50 -34.28 12.95
CA ALA A 527 10.70 -33.23 11.91
C ALA A 527 9.49 -32.30 11.83
N ILE A 528 8.29 -32.83 11.91
CA ILE A 528 7.03 -32.08 11.88
C ILE A 528 6.91 -31.20 13.13
N GLU A 529 7.20 -31.74 14.31
CA GLU A 529 7.16 -30.97 15.57
C GLU A 529 8.13 -29.79 15.56
N ALA A 530 9.37 -29.99 15.12
CA ALA A 530 10.37 -28.94 15.01
C ALA A 530 9.92 -27.83 14.03
N LEU A 531 9.39 -28.24 12.88
CA LEU A 531 8.89 -27.33 11.85
C LEU A 531 7.71 -26.47 12.34
N VAL A 532 6.70 -27.12 12.91
CA VAL A 532 5.48 -26.44 13.37
C VAL A 532 5.77 -25.53 14.56
N SER A 533 6.65 -25.95 15.48
CA SER A 533 7.06 -25.11 16.62
C SER A 533 7.76 -23.84 16.18
N ALA A 534 8.63 -23.92 15.16
CA ALA A 534 9.30 -22.74 14.61
C ALA A 534 8.29 -21.81 13.90
N LEU A 535 7.36 -22.36 13.13
CA LEU A 535 6.32 -21.57 12.47
C LEU A 535 5.37 -20.88 13.45
N LYS A 536 4.99 -21.54 14.53
CA LYS A 536 4.17 -20.95 15.60
C LYS A 536 4.88 -19.74 16.22
N ARG A 537 6.20 -19.84 16.48
CA ARG A 537 6.99 -18.69 16.99
C ARG A 537 7.02 -17.53 16.01
N ALA A 538 7.23 -17.83 14.74
CA ALA A 538 7.29 -16.80 13.68
C ALA A 538 5.96 -16.07 13.51
N ARG A 539 4.82 -16.77 13.58
CA ARG A 539 3.50 -16.16 13.39
C ARG A 539 3.08 -15.27 14.57
N LEU A 540 3.57 -15.55 15.78
CA LEU A 540 3.32 -14.72 16.97
C LEU A 540 4.20 -13.47 17.04
N ASP A 541 4.84 -13.07 15.96
CA ASP A 541 5.76 -11.92 15.85
C ASP A 541 6.90 -11.94 16.92
N LEU A 542 7.31 -13.12 17.35
CA LEU A 542 8.41 -13.32 18.30
C LEU A 542 9.79 -13.33 17.62
N THR A 543 9.84 -13.15 16.30
CA THR A 543 11.06 -13.18 15.48
C THR A 543 11.33 -11.81 14.84
N GLU A 544 12.56 -11.59 14.40
CA GLU A 544 12.99 -10.36 13.72
C GLU A 544 12.16 -10.12 12.44
N ARG A 545 11.67 -8.88 12.27
CA ARG A 545 10.76 -8.49 11.19
C ARG A 545 11.40 -8.42 9.80
N ASP A 546 12.73 -8.42 9.71
CA ASP A 546 13.45 -8.21 8.45
C ASP A 546 13.86 -9.52 7.76
N ARG A 547 13.34 -10.66 8.20
CA ARG A 547 13.63 -12.00 7.67
C ARG A 547 12.38 -12.68 7.11
N PRO A 548 12.52 -13.74 6.28
CA PRO A 548 11.40 -14.60 5.90
C PRO A 548 10.66 -15.15 7.12
N ILE A 549 9.36 -15.51 6.94
CA ILE A 549 8.52 -16.09 8.01
C ILE A 549 9.22 -17.26 8.70
N GLY A 550 9.92 -18.11 7.94
CA GLY A 550 10.69 -19.20 8.47
C GLY A 550 11.64 -19.76 7.43
N THR A 551 12.83 -20.14 7.86
CA THR A 551 13.88 -20.69 7.02
C THR A 551 14.30 -22.07 7.55
N PHE A 552 14.17 -23.10 6.70
CA PHE A 552 14.37 -24.50 7.12
C PHE A 552 15.34 -25.23 6.21
N LEU A 553 16.27 -25.96 6.81
CA LEU A 553 17.13 -26.88 6.09
C LEU A 553 16.73 -28.34 6.39
N PHE A 554 16.19 -29.02 5.38
CA PHE A 554 15.75 -30.42 5.48
C PHE A 554 16.88 -31.36 5.07
N LEU A 555 17.43 -32.09 6.04
CA LEU A 555 18.52 -33.04 5.82
C LEU A 555 18.00 -34.49 5.94
N GLY A 556 18.39 -35.35 5.01
CA GLY A 556 18.06 -36.77 5.09
C GLY A 556 18.15 -37.50 3.75
N PRO A 557 18.01 -38.84 3.74
CA PRO A 557 18.08 -39.64 2.53
C PRO A 557 16.99 -39.26 1.49
N THR A 558 17.15 -39.76 0.27
CA THR A 558 16.13 -39.58 -0.76
C THR A 558 14.86 -40.36 -0.45
N GLY A 559 13.68 -39.86 -0.87
CA GLY A 559 12.42 -40.63 -0.73
C GLY A 559 11.83 -40.70 0.67
N VAL A 560 12.32 -39.90 1.65
CA VAL A 560 11.81 -39.89 3.03
C VAL A 560 10.67 -38.90 3.27
N GLY A 561 10.29 -38.11 2.27
CA GLY A 561 9.18 -37.20 2.35
C GLY A 561 9.53 -35.71 2.47
N LYS A 562 10.80 -35.28 2.33
CA LYS A 562 11.23 -33.86 2.43
C LYS A 562 10.40 -32.94 1.53
N THR A 563 10.42 -33.17 0.22
CA THR A 563 9.67 -32.38 -0.78
C THR A 563 8.15 -32.47 -0.58
N GLN A 564 7.65 -33.64 -0.11
CA GLN A 564 6.21 -33.81 0.19
C GLN A 564 5.80 -32.99 1.42
N THR A 565 6.63 -32.93 2.46
CA THR A 565 6.35 -32.06 3.64
C THR A 565 6.27 -30.60 3.22
N ALA A 566 7.14 -30.12 2.34
CA ALA A 566 7.06 -28.75 1.82
C ALA A 566 5.74 -28.49 1.06
N LYS A 567 5.27 -29.45 0.25
CA LYS A 567 3.99 -29.34 -0.46
C LYS A 567 2.79 -29.31 0.49
N GLU A 568 2.76 -30.21 1.47
CA GLU A 568 1.68 -30.25 2.44
C GLU A 568 1.69 -29.03 3.37
N LEU A 569 2.88 -28.52 3.70
CA LEU A 569 3.00 -27.25 4.44
C LEU A 569 2.48 -26.05 3.65
N ALA A 570 2.82 -25.95 2.35
CA ALA A 570 2.30 -24.88 1.51
C ALA A 570 0.77 -24.90 1.47
N CYS A 571 0.17 -26.07 1.30
CA CYS A 571 -1.28 -26.24 1.30
C CYS A 571 -1.90 -25.90 2.66
N ALA A 572 -1.30 -26.38 3.75
CA ALA A 572 -1.85 -26.21 5.09
C ALA A 572 -1.68 -24.77 5.65
N TYR A 573 -0.57 -24.10 5.30
CA TYR A 573 -0.25 -22.77 5.83
C TYR A 573 -0.84 -21.64 4.96
N PHE A 574 -0.70 -21.74 3.62
CA PHE A 574 -1.17 -20.71 2.69
C PHE A 574 -2.55 -21.01 2.08
N GLY A 575 -3.11 -22.19 2.34
CA GLY A 575 -4.44 -22.58 1.85
C GLY A 575 -4.48 -23.01 0.37
N ASP A 576 -3.37 -22.88 -0.38
CA ASP A 576 -3.28 -23.18 -1.80
C ASP A 576 -2.04 -24.03 -2.12
N ARG A 577 -2.24 -25.08 -2.92
CA ARG A 577 -1.12 -25.90 -3.42
C ARG A 577 -0.23 -25.15 -4.42
N GLU A 578 -0.77 -24.17 -5.10
CA GLU A 578 -0.03 -23.32 -6.03
C GLU A 578 0.85 -22.27 -5.34
N ALA A 579 0.70 -22.07 -4.02
CA ALA A 579 1.58 -21.23 -3.23
C ALA A 579 3.02 -21.80 -3.08
N LEU A 580 3.33 -22.92 -3.77
CA LEU A 580 4.66 -23.54 -3.78
C LEU A 580 5.46 -23.08 -5.00
N ILE A 581 6.52 -22.31 -4.76
CA ILE A 581 7.55 -21.98 -5.76
C ILE A 581 8.67 -23.01 -5.63
N ARG A 582 8.75 -23.95 -6.56
CA ARG A 582 9.83 -24.96 -6.56
C ARG A 582 10.94 -24.53 -7.50
N LEU A 583 12.18 -24.59 -7.01
CA LEU A 583 13.41 -24.40 -7.77
C LEU A 583 14.25 -25.65 -7.62
N ASP A 584 14.56 -26.33 -8.73
CA ASP A 584 15.47 -27.47 -8.76
C ASP A 584 16.91 -26.98 -8.90
N MET A 585 17.71 -27.18 -7.86
CA MET A 585 19.07 -26.65 -7.82
C MET A 585 20.03 -27.32 -8.78
N ASN A 586 19.62 -28.43 -9.42
CA ASN A 586 20.39 -29.01 -10.53
C ASN A 586 20.44 -28.08 -11.74
N GLU A 587 19.38 -27.30 -11.99
CA GLU A 587 19.32 -26.29 -13.05
C GLU A 587 20.25 -25.13 -12.78
N PHE A 588 20.59 -24.89 -11.53
CA PHE A 588 21.43 -23.79 -11.05
C PHE A 588 22.85 -24.22 -10.65
N SER A 589 23.41 -25.23 -11.35
CA SER A 589 24.71 -25.81 -11.06
C SER A 589 25.90 -25.07 -11.70
N THR A 590 25.66 -24.07 -12.55
CA THR A 590 26.70 -23.28 -13.23
C THR A 590 26.75 -21.84 -12.75
N ALA A 591 27.90 -21.16 -12.94
CA ALA A 591 28.01 -19.76 -12.58
C ALA A 591 27.05 -18.84 -13.36
N ASP A 592 26.73 -19.19 -14.63
CA ASP A 592 25.80 -18.45 -15.45
C ASP A 592 24.34 -18.58 -15.00
N SER A 593 24.01 -19.64 -14.25
CA SER A 593 22.66 -19.84 -13.72
C SER A 593 22.23 -18.78 -12.71
N VAL A 594 23.20 -18.06 -12.07
CA VAL A 594 22.89 -16.89 -11.24
C VAL A 594 22.13 -15.84 -12.04
N LYS A 595 22.47 -15.67 -13.32
CA LYS A 595 21.79 -14.73 -14.21
C LYS A 595 20.33 -15.09 -14.44
N MET A 596 19.98 -16.38 -14.47
CA MET A 596 18.60 -16.82 -14.57
C MET A 596 17.81 -16.52 -13.29
N LEU A 597 18.46 -16.62 -12.13
CA LEU A 597 17.83 -16.43 -10.83
C LEU A 597 17.60 -14.95 -10.52
N VAL A 598 18.63 -14.10 -10.74
CA VAL A 598 18.66 -12.68 -10.38
C VAL A 598 18.38 -11.78 -11.58
N GLY A 599 18.35 -12.35 -12.78
CA GLY A 599 18.29 -11.60 -14.03
C GLY A 599 19.70 -11.20 -14.52
N ALA A 600 19.81 -10.92 -15.80
CA ALA A 600 21.00 -10.36 -16.41
C ALA A 600 20.62 -9.34 -17.46
N PRO A 601 21.45 -8.32 -17.71
CA PRO A 601 21.34 -7.56 -18.93
C PRO A 601 21.74 -8.51 -20.09
N ASP A 602 20.74 -8.97 -20.85
CA ASP A 602 21.02 -9.85 -22.00
C ASP A 602 21.56 -9.01 -23.16
N VAL A 603 22.50 -9.61 -23.91
CA VAL A 603 23.13 -9.03 -25.10
C VAL A 603 22.10 -8.86 -26.26
N SER A 604 20.92 -9.45 -26.15
CA SER A 604 19.83 -9.47 -27.15
C SER A 604 18.66 -8.50 -26.89
N GLU A 605 18.87 -7.39 -26.15
CA GLU A 605 17.90 -6.28 -25.97
C GLU A 605 16.64 -6.56 -25.09
N GLU A 606 16.42 -7.74 -24.58
CA GLU A 606 15.37 -8.01 -23.60
C GLU A 606 15.99 -8.23 -22.22
N LEU A 607 15.74 -7.33 -21.27
CA LEU A 607 16.07 -7.52 -19.87
C LEU A 607 15.25 -8.69 -19.35
N ALA A 608 15.88 -9.82 -19.12
CA ALA A 608 15.24 -10.94 -18.46
C ALA A 608 15.22 -10.65 -16.95
N GLU A 609 14.01 -10.41 -16.41
CA GLU A 609 13.79 -10.40 -14.96
C GLU A 609 14.22 -11.74 -14.38
N GLY A 610 14.80 -11.71 -13.18
CA GLY A 610 15.18 -12.94 -12.49
C GLY A 610 13.96 -13.82 -12.21
N GLU A 611 14.04 -15.09 -12.53
CA GLU A 611 12.93 -16.04 -12.38
C GLU A 611 12.41 -16.07 -10.94
N LEU A 612 13.31 -16.05 -9.95
CA LEU A 612 12.96 -16.05 -8.53
C LEU A 612 12.24 -14.75 -8.15
N ALA A 613 12.81 -13.60 -8.54
CA ALA A 613 12.26 -12.29 -8.23
C ALA A 613 10.83 -12.15 -8.77
N ARG A 614 10.63 -12.50 -10.04
CA ARG A 614 9.32 -12.48 -10.71
C ARG A 614 8.30 -13.38 -10.02
N ARG A 615 8.64 -14.66 -9.75
CA ARG A 615 7.71 -15.61 -9.12
C ARG A 615 7.27 -15.16 -7.73
N VAL A 616 8.18 -14.54 -6.94
CA VAL A 616 7.86 -14.02 -5.62
C VAL A 616 7.06 -12.71 -5.70
N GLN A 617 7.32 -11.86 -6.68
CA GLN A 617 6.49 -10.68 -6.92
C GLN A 617 5.06 -11.04 -7.34
N ASP A 618 4.91 -12.07 -8.19
CA ASP A 618 3.60 -12.59 -8.59
C ASP A 618 2.84 -13.22 -7.41
N ARG A 619 3.59 -13.88 -6.48
CA ARG A 619 3.05 -14.53 -5.28
C ARG A 619 3.89 -14.23 -4.04
N PRO A 620 3.69 -13.07 -3.40
CA PRO A 620 4.47 -12.66 -2.23
C PRO A 620 4.32 -13.62 -1.04
N PHE A 621 3.16 -14.27 -0.92
CA PHE A 621 2.86 -15.27 0.10
C PHE A 621 3.03 -16.67 -0.49
N SER A 622 4.22 -17.22 -0.36
CA SER A 622 4.56 -18.50 -0.95
C SER A 622 5.58 -19.27 -0.12
N LEU A 623 5.62 -20.56 -0.34
CA LEU A 623 6.68 -21.41 0.12
C LEU A 623 7.68 -21.61 -1.00
N ILE A 624 8.92 -21.20 -0.77
CA ILE A 624 10.02 -21.39 -1.71
C ILE A 624 10.74 -22.67 -1.34
N LEU A 625 10.73 -23.62 -2.24
CA LEU A 625 11.42 -24.91 -2.09
C LEU A 625 12.66 -24.94 -2.97
N LEU A 626 13.84 -24.92 -2.32
CA LEU A 626 15.14 -25.12 -2.95
C LEU A 626 15.46 -26.60 -2.89
N ASP A 627 15.18 -27.35 -3.98
CA ASP A 627 15.33 -28.80 -3.98
C ASP A 627 16.77 -29.19 -4.39
N GLU A 628 17.40 -30.06 -3.61
CA GLU A 628 18.79 -30.53 -3.77
C GLU A 628 19.83 -29.39 -3.72
N ILE A 629 19.78 -28.53 -2.69
CA ILE A 629 20.61 -27.31 -2.55
C ILE A 629 22.13 -27.59 -2.67
N GLU A 630 22.59 -28.80 -2.34
CA GLU A 630 24.00 -29.21 -2.48
C GLU A 630 24.50 -29.25 -3.93
N LYS A 631 23.59 -29.19 -4.91
CA LYS A 631 23.92 -29.17 -6.34
C LYS A 631 24.11 -27.76 -6.89
N ALA A 632 23.65 -26.77 -6.14
CA ALA A 632 23.73 -25.36 -6.55
C ALA A 632 25.19 -24.88 -6.65
N HIS A 633 25.45 -24.01 -7.63
CA HIS A 633 26.74 -23.34 -7.70
C HIS A 633 26.96 -22.43 -6.47
N PRO A 634 28.18 -22.29 -5.92
CA PRO A 634 28.45 -21.43 -4.76
C PRO A 634 27.95 -19.99 -4.89
N ALA A 635 27.98 -19.42 -6.10
CA ALA A 635 27.46 -18.09 -6.36
C ALA A 635 25.94 -17.99 -6.17
N VAL A 636 25.18 -19.06 -6.46
CA VAL A 636 23.74 -19.15 -6.19
C VAL A 636 23.48 -19.22 -4.68
N ILE A 637 24.28 -20.00 -3.96
CA ILE A 637 24.19 -20.09 -2.50
C ILE A 637 24.40 -18.72 -1.86
N ASN A 638 25.35 -17.91 -2.35
CA ASN A 638 25.59 -16.55 -1.87
C ASN A 638 24.38 -15.60 -2.08
N VAL A 639 23.63 -15.75 -3.18
CA VAL A 639 22.39 -15.00 -3.40
C VAL A 639 21.35 -15.36 -2.32
N PHE A 640 21.22 -16.65 -2.01
CA PHE A 640 20.30 -17.08 -0.95
C PHE A 640 20.75 -16.65 0.45
N LEU A 641 22.05 -16.51 0.73
CA LEU A 641 22.52 -15.94 1.99
C LEU A 641 21.93 -14.54 2.23
N GLN A 642 21.93 -13.69 1.20
CA GLN A 642 21.33 -12.37 1.29
C GLN A 642 19.82 -12.45 1.57
N VAL A 643 19.11 -13.32 0.85
CA VAL A 643 17.65 -13.50 1.03
C VAL A 643 17.32 -13.99 2.45
N LEU A 644 18.11 -14.95 2.98
CA LEU A 644 17.91 -15.51 4.31
C LEU A 644 18.19 -14.50 5.43
N ASP A 645 19.08 -13.52 5.21
CA ASP A 645 19.45 -12.52 6.22
C ASP A 645 18.61 -11.28 6.17
N GLU A 646 18.44 -10.71 4.97
CA GLU A 646 17.83 -9.42 4.77
C GLU A 646 16.36 -9.52 4.35
N GLY A 647 15.86 -10.74 4.06
CA GLY A 647 14.50 -10.94 3.55
C GLY A 647 14.23 -10.24 2.24
N GLN A 648 15.24 -9.86 1.48
CA GLN A 648 15.13 -9.08 0.26
C GLN A 648 16.20 -9.47 -0.76
N LEU A 649 15.85 -9.30 -2.04
CA LEU A 649 16.77 -9.52 -3.15
C LEU A 649 16.63 -8.37 -4.14
N THR A 650 17.75 -7.73 -4.48
CA THR A 650 17.78 -6.76 -5.57
C THR A 650 18.25 -7.47 -6.82
N ASP A 651 17.40 -7.45 -7.86
CA ASP A 651 17.74 -8.04 -9.15
C ASP A 651 18.72 -7.19 -9.96
N SER A 652 19.16 -7.69 -11.11
CA SER A 652 20.09 -6.99 -12.01
C SER A 652 19.48 -5.71 -12.62
N THR A 653 18.18 -5.53 -12.54
CA THR A 653 17.46 -4.33 -13.01
C THR A 653 17.32 -3.27 -11.92
N GLY A 654 17.78 -3.56 -10.69
CA GLY A 654 17.65 -2.69 -9.53
C GLY A 654 16.29 -2.79 -8.83
N ILE A 655 15.45 -3.75 -9.22
CA ILE A 655 14.17 -4.01 -8.56
C ILE A 655 14.42 -4.82 -7.29
N ARG A 656 13.91 -4.32 -6.17
CA ARG A 656 14.01 -4.97 -4.88
C ARG A 656 12.77 -5.82 -4.63
N THR A 657 12.96 -7.13 -4.50
CA THR A 657 11.90 -8.11 -4.23
C THR A 657 11.91 -8.46 -2.75
N ASP A 658 10.74 -8.47 -2.13
CA ASP A 658 10.53 -8.75 -0.71
C ASP A 658 10.20 -10.23 -0.47
N PHE A 659 10.97 -10.88 0.41
CA PHE A 659 10.81 -12.28 0.80
C PHE A 659 10.30 -12.44 2.25
N ARG A 660 10.03 -11.37 2.96
CA ARG A 660 9.61 -11.39 4.38
C ARG A 660 8.31 -12.16 4.61
N ASN A 661 7.49 -12.29 3.59
CA ASN A 661 6.24 -13.03 3.63
C ASN A 661 6.35 -14.47 3.10
N THR A 662 7.56 -14.97 2.86
CA THR A 662 7.79 -16.32 2.34
C THR A 662 8.30 -17.26 3.42
N ILE A 663 8.04 -18.55 3.24
CA ILE A 663 8.71 -19.64 3.96
C ILE A 663 9.74 -20.23 3.01
N ILE A 664 10.99 -20.36 3.44
CA ILE A 664 12.06 -20.91 2.61
C ILE A 664 12.46 -22.27 3.16
N ILE A 665 12.38 -23.29 2.32
CA ILE A 665 12.80 -24.65 2.63
C ILE A 665 13.88 -25.09 1.65
N ALA A 666 15.07 -25.38 2.15
CA ALA A 666 16.12 -26.02 1.38
C ALA A 666 16.15 -27.50 1.70
N THR A 667 16.07 -28.37 0.68
CA THR A 667 16.24 -29.82 0.87
C THR A 667 17.63 -30.25 0.47
N SER A 668 18.21 -31.19 1.22
CA SER A 668 19.50 -31.75 0.88
C SER A 668 19.60 -33.23 1.24
N ASN A 669 20.38 -33.95 0.44
CA ASN A 669 20.79 -35.34 0.71
C ASN A 669 22.16 -35.40 1.41
N ALA A 670 22.76 -34.28 1.73
CA ALA A 670 24.03 -34.23 2.47
C ALA A 670 23.93 -34.98 3.81
N GLY A 671 24.96 -35.71 4.14
CA GLY A 671 25.03 -36.53 5.35
C GLY A 671 24.16 -37.78 5.35
N ALA A 672 23.52 -38.15 4.22
CA ALA A 672 22.68 -39.34 4.14
C ALA A 672 23.45 -40.65 4.49
N LEU A 673 24.72 -40.74 4.08
CA LEU A 673 25.59 -41.86 4.45
C LEU A 673 25.86 -41.87 5.94
N PHE A 674 26.17 -40.74 6.54
CA PHE A 674 26.38 -40.59 7.98
C PHE A 674 25.15 -41.01 8.77
N ILE A 675 23.94 -40.52 8.37
CA ILE A 675 22.66 -40.90 8.99
C ILE A 675 22.50 -42.43 8.98
N ARG A 676 22.75 -43.06 7.84
CA ARG A 676 22.64 -44.52 7.67
C ARG A 676 23.58 -45.27 8.59
N ASP A 677 24.86 -44.92 8.59
CA ASP A 677 25.89 -45.60 9.34
C ASP A 677 25.73 -45.39 10.86
N PHE A 678 25.33 -44.19 11.28
CA PHE A 678 25.05 -43.90 12.67
C PHE A 678 23.85 -44.73 13.19
N LEU A 679 22.73 -44.81 12.43
CA LEU A 679 21.57 -45.61 12.79
C LEU A 679 21.86 -47.10 12.83
N ARG A 680 22.77 -47.61 11.98
CA ARG A 680 23.28 -49.01 12.02
C ARG A 680 24.09 -49.26 13.28
N ALA A 681 24.96 -48.34 13.67
CA ALA A 681 25.87 -48.48 14.81
C ALA A 681 25.16 -48.38 16.16
N HIS A 682 24.09 -47.59 16.27
CA HIS A 682 23.47 -47.24 17.57
C HIS A 682 22.05 -47.71 17.71
N GLY A 683 21.54 -48.61 16.84
CA GLY A 683 20.22 -49.26 17.00
C GLY A 683 19.02 -48.35 17.02
N GLY A 684 19.13 -47.07 16.59
CA GLY A 684 18.02 -46.12 16.52
C GLY A 684 17.73 -45.35 17.82
N GLU A 685 18.56 -45.44 18.83
CA GLU A 685 18.42 -44.69 20.08
C GLU A 685 18.51 -43.15 19.83
N LYS A 686 17.62 -42.41 20.49
CA LYS A 686 17.64 -40.96 20.53
C LYS A 686 18.89 -40.45 21.26
N ARG A 687 19.88 -39.96 20.55
CA ARG A 687 21.01 -39.23 21.16
C ARG A 687 20.89 -37.75 20.85
N THR A 688 20.92 -36.94 21.88
CA THR A 688 20.92 -35.47 21.83
C THR A 688 22.05 -34.91 20.95
N ASP A 689 23.15 -35.66 20.79
CA ASP A 689 24.33 -35.25 20.03
C ASP A 689 24.24 -35.60 18.52
N PHE A 690 23.21 -36.32 18.07
CA PHE A 690 23.11 -36.78 16.68
C PHE A 690 23.06 -35.62 15.67
N LYS A 691 22.23 -34.62 15.94
CA LYS A 691 22.08 -33.43 15.08
C LYS A 691 23.43 -32.71 14.94
N LYS A 692 24.12 -32.50 16.06
CA LYS A 692 25.44 -31.85 16.08
C LYS A 692 26.51 -32.65 15.32
N ALA A 693 26.58 -33.94 15.55
CA ALA A 693 27.51 -34.79 14.85
C ALA A 693 27.31 -34.87 13.34
N LEU A 694 26.03 -34.85 12.91
CA LEU A 694 25.67 -34.78 11.49
C LEU A 694 26.09 -33.43 10.87
N ILE A 695 25.82 -32.34 11.51
CA ILE A 695 26.22 -30.99 11.05
C ILE A 695 27.76 -30.92 10.95
N ASP A 696 28.46 -31.41 11.96
CA ASP A 696 29.94 -31.44 11.96
C ASP A 696 30.50 -32.33 10.81
N SER A 697 29.82 -33.43 10.46
CA SER A 697 30.20 -34.25 9.31
C SER A 697 30.01 -33.52 7.99
N ILE A 698 28.86 -32.84 7.80
CA ILE A 698 28.55 -32.08 6.58
C ILE A 698 29.55 -30.93 6.37
N ILE A 699 29.95 -30.27 7.46
CA ILE A 699 30.98 -29.22 7.43
C ILE A 699 32.35 -29.80 7.07
N LYS A 700 32.73 -30.96 7.64
CA LYS A 700 34.00 -31.64 7.31
C LYS A 700 34.06 -32.10 5.86
N GLU A 701 32.95 -32.55 5.30
CA GLU A 701 32.82 -32.91 3.89
C GLU A 701 32.80 -31.69 2.95
N LYS A 702 32.81 -30.47 3.52
CA LYS A 702 32.76 -29.19 2.79
C LYS A 702 31.56 -29.07 1.86
N THR A 703 30.46 -29.74 2.15
CA THR A 703 29.20 -29.64 1.38
C THR A 703 28.54 -28.28 1.63
N PHE A 704 28.52 -27.85 2.90
CA PHE A 704 28.05 -26.54 3.29
C PHE A 704 29.03 -25.85 4.24
N THR A 705 29.02 -24.50 4.17
CA THR A 705 29.79 -23.68 5.13
C THR A 705 29.00 -23.55 6.44
N PRO A 706 29.70 -23.39 7.60
CA PRO A 706 29.02 -23.10 8.87
C PRO A 706 28.12 -21.86 8.78
N GLU A 707 28.54 -20.84 8.01
CA GLU A 707 27.79 -19.63 7.79
C GLU A 707 26.44 -19.91 7.17
N PHE A 708 26.38 -20.71 6.11
CA PHE A 708 25.13 -21.07 5.43
C PHE A 708 24.17 -21.82 6.34
N ILE A 709 24.67 -22.81 7.11
CA ILE A 709 23.83 -23.61 8.02
C ILE A 709 23.22 -22.74 9.12
N ASN A 710 23.98 -21.78 9.65
CA ASN A 710 23.56 -20.89 10.74
C ASN A 710 22.52 -19.85 10.31
N ARG A 711 22.23 -19.70 9.02
CA ARG A 711 21.17 -18.78 8.51
C ARG A 711 19.78 -19.39 8.56
N PHE A 712 19.69 -20.69 8.75
CA PHE A 712 18.40 -21.35 8.89
C PHE A 712 17.93 -21.30 10.35
N ASP A 713 16.66 -21.01 10.56
CA ASP A 713 16.02 -20.99 11.87
C ASP A 713 16.00 -22.38 12.50
N GLU A 714 15.85 -23.41 11.63
CA GLU A 714 15.85 -24.78 12.10
C GLU A 714 16.42 -25.74 11.05
N VAL A 715 17.30 -26.66 11.50
CA VAL A 715 17.77 -27.80 10.70
C VAL A 715 16.93 -29.01 11.06
N VAL A 716 16.09 -29.44 10.15
CA VAL A 716 15.12 -30.52 10.31
C VAL A 716 15.68 -31.84 9.77
N LEU A 717 15.75 -32.85 10.63
CA LEU A 717 16.32 -34.13 10.27
C LEU A 717 15.26 -35.14 9.88
N TYR A 718 15.36 -35.69 8.68
CA TYR A 718 14.51 -36.77 8.18
C TYR A 718 15.19 -38.11 8.34
N ARG A 719 14.48 -39.06 8.94
CA ARG A 719 14.98 -40.41 9.14
C ARG A 719 14.55 -41.33 7.99
N PRO A 720 15.32 -42.41 7.71
CA PRO A 720 14.83 -43.45 6.79
C PRO A 720 13.51 -44.02 7.29
N LEU A 721 12.62 -44.32 6.35
CA LEU A 721 11.30 -44.87 6.68
C LEU A 721 11.47 -46.28 7.27
N SER A 722 10.69 -46.60 8.32
CA SER A 722 10.56 -47.97 8.81
C SER A 722 9.66 -48.80 7.87
N LEU A 723 9.74 -50.12 7.97
CA LEU A 723 8.86 -50.99 7.17
C LEU A 723 7.38 -50.73 7.44
N GLU A 724 7.03 -50.42 8.68
CA GLU A 724 5.68 -50.08 9.09
C GLU A 724 5.23 -48.74 8.51
N SER A 725 6.10 -47.72 8.59
CA SER A 725 5.85 -46.42 7.94
C SER A 725 5.72 -46.56 6.42
N ALA A 726 6.53 -47.41 5.80
CA ALA A 726 6.45 -47.69 4.37
C ALA A 726 5.10 -48.31 3.97
N LYS A 727 4.56 -49.23 4.76
CA LYS A 727 3.21 -49.80 4.53
C LYS A 727 2.13 -48.71 4.57
N ARG A 728 2.19 -47.83 5.59
CA ARG A 728 1.25 -46.73 5.72
C ARG A 728 1.35 -45.72 4.57
N VAL A 729 2.57 -45.38 4.14
CA VAL A 729 2.81 -44.51 2.96
C VAL A 729 2.24 -45.13 1.70
N SER A 730 2.45 -46.44 1.49
CA SER A 730 1.88 -47.17 0.32
C SER A 730 0.36 -47.11 0.33
N LEU A 731 -0.29 -47.26 1.48
CA LEU A 731 -1.76 -47.12 1.61
C LEU A 731 -2.22 -45.70 1.20
N LEU A 732 -1.56 -44.67 1.70
CA LEU A 732 -1.91 -43.29 1.33
C LEU A 732 -1.77 -43.04 -0.17
N MET A 733 -0.69 -43.52 -0.82
CA MET A 733 -0.50 -43.41 -2.27
C MET A 733 -1.60 -44.17 -3.06
N LEU A 734 -1.99 -45.33 -2.60
CA LEU A 734 -3.07 -46.09 -3.21
C LEU A 734 -4.43 -45.45 -3.04
N ASP A 735 -4.71 -44.88 -1.86
CA ASP A 735 -5.95 -44.16 -1.59
C ASP A 735 -6.07 -42.91 -2.47
N GLU A 736 -4.95 -42.20 -2.74
CA GLU A 736 -4.89 -41.07 -3.66
C GLU A 736 -5.28 -41.51 -5.10
N ILE A 737 -4.72 -42.59 -5.61
CA ILE A 737 -5.01 -43.12 -6.94
C ILE A 737 -6.48 -43.58 -7.03
N VAL A 738 -6.96 -44.31 -6.02
CA VAL A 738 -8.35 -44.78 -5.93
C VAL A 738 -9.32 -43.61 -5.90
N GLY A 739 -8.99 -42.55 -5.11
CA GLY A 739 -9.76 -41.34 -5.01
C GLY A 739 -9.85 -40.59 -6.34
N ASP A 740 -8.73 -40.43 -7.03
CA ASP A 740 -8.60 -39.78 -8.33
C ASP A 740 -9.44 -40.52 -9.41
N LEU A 741 -9.39 -41.82 -9.42
CA LEU A 741 -10.18 -42.65 -10.37
C LEU A 741 -11.69 -42.55 -10.10
N LYS A 742 -12.06 -42.53 -8.84
CA LYS A 742 -13.47 -42.37 -8.43
C LYS A 742 -13.99 -41.00 -8.80
N GLU A 743 -13.20 -39.94 -8.54
CA GLU A 743 -13.62 -38.54 -8.83
C GLU A 743 -13.65 -38.28 -10.34
N LYS A 744 -12.56 -38.58 -11.04
CA LYS A 744 -12.40 -38.23 -12.48
C LYS A 744 -13.19 -39.13 -13.39
N ARG A 745 -13.30 -40.42 -13.08
CA ARG A 745 -13.93 -41.43 -13.96
C ARG A 745 -15.16 -42.13 -13.36
N GLY A 746 -15.41 -41.96 -12.08
CA GLY A 746 -16.54 -42.60 -11.35
C GLY A 746 -16.39 -44.11 -11.19
N ILE A 747 -15.13 -44.60 -11.19
CA ILE A 747 -14.82 -46.04 -11.07
C ILE A 747 -14.30 -46.29 -9.65
N ALA A 748 -14.86 -47.27 -8.96
CA ALA A 748 -14.38 -47.70 -7.67
C ALA A 748 -13.30 -48.79 -7.82
N VAL A 749 -12.23 -48.69 -7.01
CA VAL A 749 -11.20 -49.75 -6.96
C VAL A 749 -11.18 -50.32 -5.54
N GLN A 750 -11.25 -51.64 -5.45
CA GLN A 750 -11.13 -52.40 -4.20
C GLN A 750 -9.84 -53.21 -4.22
N LEU A 751 -8.99 -52.93 -3.22
CA LEU A 751 -7.72 -53.62 -3.04
C LEU A 751 -7.91 -54.75 -2.00
N GLU A 752 -7.49 -55.98 -2.34
CA GLU A 752 -7.52 -57.13 -1.38
C GLU A 752 -6.36 -57.04 -0.35
N GLU A 753 -6.58 -57.67 0.80
CA GLU A 753 -5.57 -57.83 1.81
C GLU A 753 -4.37 -58.60 1.27
N GLY A 754 -3.17 -57.96 1.32
CA GLY A 754 -1.93 -58.53 0.74
C GLY A 754 -1.37 -57.79 -0.49
N VAL A 755 -2.15 -56.97 -1.17
CA VAL A 755 -1.68 -56.13 -2.28
C VAL A 755 -0.61 -55.15 -1.76
N VAL A 756 -0.89 -54.46 -0.62
CA VAL A 756 0.05 -53.53 0.03
C VAL A 756 1.34 -54.23 0.47
N GLY A 757 1.21 -55.45 0.97
CA GLY A 757 2.37 -56.28 1.34
C GLY A 757 3.29 -56.59 0.15
N ALA A 758 2.70 -56.96 -1.02
CA ALA A 758 3.44 -57.24 -2.23
C ALA A 758 4.14 -55.98 -2.80
N ILE A 759 3.48 -54.82 -2.71
CA ILE A 759 4.06 -53.53 -3.14
C ILE A 759 5.27 -53.17 -2.25
N VAL A 760 5.13 -53.32 -0.94
CA VAL A 760 6.20 -53.02 0.00
C VAL A 760 7.35 -54.03 -0.13
N GLU A 761 7.09 -55.29 -0.31
CA GLU A 761 8.15 -56.31 -0.55
C GLU A 761 9.01 -55.99 -1.76
N ARG A 762 8.41 -55.50 -2.85
CA ARG A 762 9.13 -55.17 -4.08
C ARG A 762 9.69 -53.73 -4.10
N GLY A 763 8.93 -52.77 -3.58
CA GLY A 763 9.21 -51.35 -3.70
C GLY A 763 9.92 -50.73 -2.52
N TYR A 764 10.02 -51.41 -1.39
CA TYR A 764 10.68 -50.83 -0.23
C TYR A 764 12.20 -51.06 -0.28
N SER A 765 12.94 -49.97 -0.36
CA SER A 765 14.38 -49.94 -0.15
C SER A 765 14.73 -48.96 0.95
N ARG A 766 15.59 -49.35 1.90
CA ARG A 766 16.13 -48.41 2.93
C ARG A 766 16.90 -47.25 2.31
N GLU A 767 17.43 -47.42 1.10
CA GLU A 767 18.22 -46.38 0.41
C GLU A 767 17.37 -45.40 -0.38
N PHE A 768 16.30 -45.89 -1.04
CA PHE A 768 15.49 -45.07 -1.95
C PHE A 768 14.09 -44.71 -1.38
N GLY A 769 13.73 -45.24 -0.21
CA GLY A 769 12.53 -44.91 0.54
C GLY A 769 11.22 -45.04 -0.27
N ALA A 770 10.34 -44.07 -0.18
CA ALA A 770 9.03 -44.05 -0.83
C ALA A 770 9.07 -43.82 -2.36
N ARG A 771 10.21 -43.38 -2.94
CA ARG A 771 10.31 -43.13 -4.37
C ARG A 771 10.21 -44.41 -5.21
N GLU A 772 10.86 -45.47 -4.75
CA GLU A 772 10.81 -46.78 -5.38
C GLU A 772 9.41 -47.39 -5.23
N MET A 773 8.77 -47.22 -4.04
CA MET A 773 7.38 -47.67 -3.84
C MET A 773 6.39 -47.03 -4.81
N ARG A 774 6.53 -45.72 -5.06
CA ARG A 774 5.66 -45.05 -6.04
C ARG A 774 5.81 -45.63 -7.44
N ARG A 775 7.05 -45.90 -7.85
CA ARG A 775 7.34 -46.57 -9.12
C ARG A 775 6.71 -47.95 -9.18
N THR A 776 6.89 -48.73 -8.11
CA THR A 776 6.29 -50.07 -8.00
C THR A 776 4.74 -50.02 -8.04
N ILE A 777 4.12 -49.00 -7.45
CA ILE A 777 2.66 -48.82 -7.51
C ILE A 777 2.21 -48.53 -8.94
N VAL A 778 2.93 -47.64 -9.65
CA VAL A 778 2.63 -47.36 -11.07
C VAL A 778 2.74 -48.67 -11.88
N ASP A 779 3.86 -49.37 -11.74
CA ASP A 779 4.13 -50.57 -12.53
C ASP A 779 3.15 -51.71 -12.25
N LEU A 780 2.75 -51.93 -10.97
CA LEU A 780 1.91 -53.05 -10.60
C LEU A 780 0.42 -52.73 -10.55
N VAL A 781 0.05 -51.51 -10.17
CA VAL A 781 -1.35 -51.16 -9.90
C VAL A 781 -1.94 -50.32 -11.00
N GLU A 782 -1.26 -49.21 -11.40
CA GLU A 782 -1.81 -48.34 -12.43
C GLU A 782 -1.84 -49.01 -13.81
N ASN A 783 -0.75 -49.73 -14.18
CA ASN A 783 -0.70 -50.47 -15.41
C ASN A 783 -1.78 -51.58 -15.42
N TYR A 784 -1.95 -52.32 -14.32
CA TYR A 784 -3.00 -53.33 -14.22
C TYR A 784 -4.40 -52.72 -14.41
N ILE A 785 -4.67 -51.57 -13.75
CA ILE A 785 -5.95 -50.87 -13.90
C ILE A 785 -6.15 -50.42 -15.36
N ALA A 786 -5.12 -49.87 -16.00
CA ALA A 786 -5.18 -49.44 -17.39
C ALA A 786 -5.47 -50.63 -18.34
N ASP A 787 -4.75 -51.71 -18.16
CA ASP A 787 -4.94 -52.94 -18.93
C ASP A 787 -6.32 -53.55 -18.72
N TYR A 788 -6.78 -53.59 -17.46
CA TYR A 788 -8.11 -54.09 -17.13
C TYR A 788 -9.21 -53.26 -17.81
N MET A 789 -9.06 -51.93 -17.79
CA MET A 789 -10.00 -51.00 -18.43
C MET A 789 -10.01 -51.11 -19.94
N LEU A 790 -8.85 -51.41 -20.57
CA LEU A 790 -8.76 -51.60 -22.01
C LEU A 790 -9.33 -52.94 -22.47
N LYS A 791 -9.21 -54.00 -21.66
CA LYS A 791 -9.70 -55.33 -21.95
C LYS A 791 -11.19 -55.51 -21.64
N ASN A 792 -11.72 -54.72 -20.70
CA ASN A 792 -13.10 -54.80 -20.29
C ASN A 792 -13.77 -53.43 -20.50
N ASP A 793 -14.98 -53.40 -21.05
CA ASP A 793 -15.74 -52.17 -21.27
C ASP A 793 -16.22 -51.55 -19.94
N VAL A 794 -15.29 -51.03 -19.14
CA VAL A 794 -15.55 -50.52 -17.78
C VAL A 794 -16.35 -49.23 -17.87
N LYS A 795 -17.52 -49.20 -17.23
CA LYS A 795 -18.40 -48.02 -17.21
C LYS A 795 -18.36 -47.28 -15.88
N ARG A 796 -18.84 -46.05 -15.92
CA ARG A 796 -18.99 -45.27 -14.68
C ARG A 796 -19.94 -45.96 -13.70
N GLY A 797 -19.47 -46.20 -12.50
CA GLY A 797 -20.18 -46.97 -11.46
C GLY A 797 -19.65 -48.38 -11.25
N ASP A 798 -18.77 -48.89 -12.14
CA ASP A 798 -18.17 -50.20 -12.00
C ASP A 798 -17.08 -50.23 -10.91
N THR A 799 -16.83 -51.44 -10.40
CA THR A 799 -15.82 -51.67 -9.36
C THR A 799 -14.75 -52.64 -9.87
N ILE A 800 -13.49 -52.16 -9.90
CA ILE A 800 -12.33 -53.02 -10.22
C ILE A 800 -11.79 -53.60 -8.92
N ARG A 801 -11.63 -54.92 -8.86
CA ARG A 801 -11.01 -55.59 -7.73
C ARG A 801 -9.61 -56.05 -8.10
N ILE A 802 -8.62 -55.71 -7.26
CA ILE A 802 -7.21 -56.08 -7.46
C ILE A 802 -6.81 -57.07 -6.38
N ARG A 803 -6.38 -58.23 -6.80
CA ARG A 803 -5.91 -59.32 -5.94
C ARG A 803 -4.38 -59.39 -5.94
N LYS A 804 -3.79 -59.99 -4.92
CA LYS A 804 -2.35 -60.19 -4.83
C LYS A 804 -1.83 -60.97 -6.05
N GLY A 805 -2.59 -61.97 -6.56
CA GLY A 805 -2.24 -62.75 -7.72
C GLY A 805 -2.21 -61.98 -9.03
N ASP A 806 -3.06 -60.95 -9.14
CA ASP A 806 -3.19 -60.16 -10.39
C ASP A 806 -1.95 -59.26 -10.63
N ILE A 807 -1.30 -58.81 -9.56
CA ILE A 807 -0.09 -57.96 -9.55
C ILE A 807 1.22 -58.77 -9.54
N GLN A 808 1.16 -60.10 -9.40
CA GLN A 808 2.32 -60.99 -9.42
C GLN A 808 2.47 -61.75 -10.73
N ALA A 809 1.46 -61.80 -11.56
CA ALA A 809 1.43 -62.62 -12.80
C ALA A 809 2.18 -62.03 -13.98
N ASP A 810 2.47 -60.69 -13.99
CA ASP A 810 3.15 -60.00 -15.10
C ASP A 810 4.63 -59.65 -14.82
N ALA A 811 5.31 -60.38 -13.93
CA ALA A 811 6.71 -60.14 -13.50
C ALA A 811 7.68 -61.15 -14.08
#